data_3247166aeef45b3d656e248bd3f159f7
#
_entry.id   3247166aeef45b3d656e248bd3f159f7
#
_cell.length_a   1.000
_cell.length_b   1.000
_cell.length_c   1.000
_cell.angle_alpha   90.00
_cell.angle_beta   90.00
_cell.angle_gamma   90.00
#
_symmetry.space_group_name_H-M   'P 1'
#
loop_
_entity.id
_entity.type
_entity.pdbx_description
1 polymer ?
#
loop_
_entity_poly.entity_id
_entity_poly.type
_entity_poly.pdbx_seq_one_letter_code
_entity_poly.pdbx_strand_id
1 'polypeptide(L)'
;MDIDLDLYRHEVRVSANPLVRLSAIDISPDHPQRTFVFIHGFGGQAEQWHYQLQKFSIENRVIALDLRGHGLSDKPSRGYEMSELVSDLEIALTLLKVKGKFVLVGHSYGGALATEYALKNPERVERLILMATAGEFRLQPMLRLALRLPIWLLKLFGPFTRKWLFASPHTLKQLYSQNMSRWNGWEKFSALQVPTLVIRGNRDLVFERARFEKVTASIPGAEEADIGVSGHLVMLERHEAVERAIERFMSGERQPSWREASGGAPKSKGGRDALRAERPWLENYESGVPYTVGIPNIPVQHLLRSAVRRFPNEPAIFFEGSRISYRSLNHEVNRFANALIALGVGKGARVVLLLPNVPQMVIAFYGTLKAGATAVFVPPVIEPEEIVRQVRESEASVLVTLSTWAGLAKQIRSASGVPHVVLTDPADTLSLPRLLISRWRNRSFELPNSVQWRDFLGGRSDRSPTVEIESADLAVIQYTGGTTARSKGVMLSHRNLVANALQTRHWLPEAIEGGERFLCVLPIFHSYGLTTALNVPVSLGAAMILKPQFQVLDILKTIRRTQPTIFPGVPSMYMAINNFRGARNYGIRSIKACISGSEPLPVEVQEAFEKLTKGRLVEGYGLTEASPVTHANPLGEKRKVGTIGVPLPSTEAVIVDLRRRSKEVKQGQIGELAVRGPQVMLGYWKDPKATREVLSADGWLLTGDVAQVDEEGYFRIISRKADMWYPSSLKKQPAFPRDIEEVLYEIPQVKEAAAVAIAGRPFAFVIAGKEPPTAKAIIEYSKRRLPPHLVPRFVIFMEEFPRTFIGKVLRRELARRYEQHVDRAPGAAGDGGWSNFKN
;
A
#
# COMPACT_ATOMS: atom_id res chain seq x y z
N MET A 1 1.88 -11.63 -8.15
CA MET A 1 2.98 -10.93 -7.45
C MET A 1 3.28 -11.68 -6.17
N ASP A 2 4.55 -11.96 -5.87
CA ASP A 2 4.95 -12.65 -4.64
C ASP A 2 4.74 -11.77 -3.41
N ILE A 3 4.38 -12.41 -2.29
CA ILE A 3 4.27 -11.71 -1.01
C ILE A 3 5.67 -11.31 -0.54
N ASP A 4 5.84 -10.02 -0.19
CA ASP A 4 7.07 -9.56 0.47
C ASP A 4 7.11 -10.06 1.92
N LEU A 5 7.73 -11.22 2.11
CA LEU A 5 7.81 -11.90 3.42
C LEU A 5 8.51 -11.06 4.49
N ASP A 6 9.38 -10.11 4.10
CA ASP A 6 10.06 -9.24 5.05
C ASP A 6 9.13 -8.26 5.77
N LEU A 7 8.01 -7.90 5.17
CA LEU A 7 7.00 -7.04 5.80
C LEU A 7 6.26 -7.74 6.94
N TYR A 8 6.25 -9.08 6.96
CA TYR A 8 5.56 -9.90 7.96
C TYR A 8 6.51 -10.52 8.99
N ARG A 9 7.75 -10.04 9.04
CA ARG A 9 8.79 -10.59 9.88
C ARG A 9 8.82 -9.93 11.25
N HIS A 10 8.80 -10.77 12.30
CA HIS A 10 8.86 -10.38 13.70
C HIS A 10 10.10 -10.96 14.37
N GLU A 11 10.66 -10.24 15.35
CA GLU A 11 11.68 -10.76 16.25
C GLU A 11 10.99 -11.21 17.55
N VAL A 12 11.20 -12.46 17.93
CA VAL A 12 10.59 -13.07 19.11
C VAL A 12 11.67 -13.49 20.09
N ARG A 13 11.71 -12.90 21.29
CA ARG A 13 12.72 -13.18 22.31
C ARG A 13 12.37 -14.45 23.09
N VAL A 14 13.01 -15.57 22.76
CA VAL A 14 12.73 -16.88 23.36
C VAL A 14 13.61 -17.20 24.55
N SER A 15 14.75 -16.51 24.76
CA SER A 15 15.62 -16.69 25.91
C SER A 15 16.27 -15.36 26.32
N ALA A 16 16.53 -15.23 27.63
CA ALA A 16 17.21 -14.07 28.19
C ALA A 16 18.69 -14.32 28.47
N ASN A 17 19.10 -15.57 28.78
CA ASN A 17 20.47 -15.92 29.08
C ASN A 17 20.83 -17.32 28.53
N PRO A 18 21.56 -17.40 27.40
CA PRO A 18 21.92 -16.28 26.56
C PRO A 18 20.72 -15.61 25.90
N LEU A 19 20.83 -14.33 25.54
CA LEU A 19 19.79 -13.67 24.76
C LEU A 19 19.65 -14.37 23.40
N VAL A 20 18.46 -14.90 23.11
CA VAL A 20 18.13 -15.52 21.83
C VAL A 20 16.84 -14.95 21.31
N ARG A 21 16.91 -14.36 20.12
CA ARG A 21 15.74 -13.90 19.36
C ARG A 21 15.58 -14.78 18.13
N LEU A 22 14.36 -15.24 17.91
CA LEU A 22 13.99 -15.92 16.68
C LEU A 22 13.37 -14.92 15.71
N SER A 23 13.59 -15.15 14.44
CA SER A 23 12.89 -14.48 13.36
C SER A 23 11.69 -15.32 12.95
N ALA A 24 10.51 -14.75 12.95
CA ALA A 24 9.25 -15.36 12.56
C ALA A 24 8.60 -14.57 11.43
N ILE A 25 8.11 -15.25 10.42
CA ILE A 25 7.17 -14.69 9.41
C ILE A 25 5.78 -15.04 9.90
N ASP A 26 4.91 -14.04 10.09
CA ASP A 26 3.53 -14.22 10.59
C ASP A 26 2.56 -13.43 9.70
N ILE A 27 1.82 -14.13 8.85
CA ILE A 27 0.84 -13.56 7.93
C ILE A 27 -0.54 -14.00 8.36
N SER A 28 -1.43 -13.06 8.62
CA SER A 28 -2.80 -13.35 9.04
C SER A 28 -3.80 -12.50 8.27
N PRO A 29 -4.83 -13.07 7.66
CA PRO A 29 -5.99 -12.32 7.22
C PRO A 29 -6.78 -11.84 8.45
N ASP A 30 -7.73 -10.91 8.26
CA ASP A 30 -8.51 -10.34 9.35
C ASP A 30 -9.35 -11.40 10.11
N HIS A 31 -9.82 -12.43 9.42
CA HIS A 31 -10.61 -13.54 9.98
C HIS A 31 -10.02 -14.90 9.56
N PRO A 32 -8.93 -15.36 10.19
CA PRO A 32 -8.29 -16.61 9.81
C PRO A 32 -9.16 -17.81 10.19
N GLN A 33 -9.32 -18.75 9.26
CA GLN A 33 -10.04 -20.01 9.52
C GLN A 33 -9.24 -20.95 10.45
N ARG A 34 -7.92 -21.03 10.22
CA ARG A 34 -6.97 -21.85 10.99
C ARG A 34 -5.62 -21.14 11.13
N THR A 35 -4.76 -21.72 11.96
CA THR A 35 -3.35 -21.33 12.05
C THR A 35 -2.47 -22.48 11.59
N PHE A 36 -1.54 -22.22 10.67
CA PHE A 36 -0.47 -23.15 10.25
C PHE A 36 0.86 -22.67 10.81
N VAL A 37 1.66 -23.60 11.34
CA VAL A 37 3.02 -23.33 11.83
C VAL A 37 3.99 -24.20 11.06
N PHE A 38 4.93 -23.57 10.35
CA PHE A 38 5.90 -24.21 9.47
C PHE A 38 7.31 -24.20 10.09
N ILE A 39 7.94 -25.36 10.13
CA ILE A 39 9.28 -25.56 10.69
C ILE A 39 10.20 -26.13 9.60
N HIS A 40 11.27 -25.40 9.27
CA HIS A 40 12.27 -25.80 8.27
C HIS A 40 13.21 -26.89 8.78
N GLY A 41 13.91 -27.55 7.84
CA GLY A 41 14.90 -28.59 8.14
C GLY A 41 16.29 -28.05 8.51
N PHE A 42 17.24 -28.98 8.71
CA PHE A 42 18.65 -28.71 8.99
C PHE A 42 19.27 -27.82 7.88
N GLY A 43 19.84 -26.69 8.29
CA GLY A 43 20.43 -25.72 7.37
C GLY A 43 19.42 -24.89 6.58
N GLY A 44 18.10 -25.02 6.85
CA GLY A 44 17.04 -24.30 6.20
C GLY A 44 16.78 -22.89 6.75
N GLN A 45 15.68 -22.28 6.31
CA GLN A 45 15.15 -21.00 6.78
C GLN A 45 13.66 -20.88 6.51
N ALA A 46 12.99 -19.94 7.19
CA ALA A 46 11.54 -19.70 7.06
C ALA A 46 11.10 -19.38 5.61
N GLU A 47 11.92 -18.70 4.83
CA GLU A 47 11.60 -18.33 3.43
C GLU A 47 11.48 -19.53 2.48
N GLN A 48 11.97 -20.73 2.89
CA GLN A 48 11.77 -21.95 2.10
C GLN A 48 10.29 -22.32 1.94
N TRP A 49 9.43 -21.78 2.77
CA TRP A 49 7.99 -22.00 2.76
C TRP A 49 7.20 -20.98 1.91
N HIS A 50 7.88 -20.15 1.11
CA HIS A 50 7.24 -19.01 0.43
C HIS A 50 6.00 -19.39 -0.39
N TYR A 51 5.97 -20.52 -1.10
CA TYR A 51 4.80 -20.97 -1.84
C TYR A 51 3.62 -21.31 -0.91
N GLN A 52 3.89 -22.07 0.16
CA GLN A 52 2.88 -22.46 1.13
C GLN A 52 2.38 -21.25 1.94
N LEU A 53 3.30 -20.35 2.31
CA LEU A 53 2.92 -19.11 2.99
C LEU A 53 2.01 -18.26 2.10
N GLN A 54 2.34 -18.12 0.81
CA GLN A 54 1.53 -17.39 -0.15
C GLN A 54 0.16 -18.04 -0.36
N LYS A 55 0.12 -19.36 -0.52
CA LYS A 55 -1.10 -20.11 -0.79
C LYS A 55 -2.06 -20.12 0.39
N PHE A 56 -1.56 -20.47 1.57
CA PHE A 56 -2.41 -20.67 2.75
C PHE A 56 -2.75 -19.40 3.51
N SER A 57 -1.99 -18.30 3.34
CA SER A 57 -2.29 -17.03 4.01
C SER A 57 -3.55 -16.32 3.53
N ILE A 58 -4.13 -16.77 2.42
CA ILE A 58 -5.37 -16.17 1.88
C ILE A 58 -6.54 -16.35 2.86
N GLU A 59 -6.64 -17.52 3.48
CA GLU A 59 -7.76 -17.88 4.38
C GLU A 59 -7.31 -18.23 5.80
N ASN A 60 -6.01 -18.42 6.02
CA ASN A 60 -5.47 -18.89 7.29
C ASN A 60 -4.36 -17.96 7.79
N ARG A 61 -4.11 -17.97 9.10
CA ARG A 61 -2.89 -17.45 9.65
C ARG A 61 -1.76 -18.44 9.41
N VAL A 62 -0.63 -17.96 8.84
CA VAL A 62 0.55 -18.79 8.57
C VAL A 62 1.76 -18.23 9.29
N ILE A 63 2.48 -19.08 10.01
CA ILE A 63 3.66 -18.72 10.76
C ILE A 63 4.81 -19.63 10.30
N ALA A 64 5.95 -19.05 9.93
CA ALA A 64 7.17 -19.79 9.64
C ALA A 64 8.32 -19.23 10.48
N LEU A 65 9.02 -20.10 11.20
CA LEU A 65 10.08 -19.73 12.13
C LEU A 65 11.44 -20.02 11.52
N ASP A 66 12.39 -19.09 11.65
CA ASP A 66 13.80 -19.41 11.58
C ASP A 66 14.22 -20.00 12.94
N LEU A 67 14.61 -21.26 12.97
CA LEU A 67 15.09 -21.90 14.21
C LEU A 67 16.36 -21.20 14.70
N ARG A 68 16.65 -21.30 16.02
CA ARG A 68 17.92 -20.75 16.55
C ARG A 68 19.11 -21.22 15.72
N GLY A 69 20.00 -20.31 15.42
CA GLY A 69 21.17 -20.55 14.58
C GLY A 69 20.94 -20.51 13.08
N HIS A 70 19.71 -20.42 12.60
CA HIS A 70 19.32 -20.43 11.20
C HIS A 70 18.78 -19.07 10.73
N GLY A 71 18.75 -18.87 9.42
CA GLY A 71 18.15 -17.71 8.78
C GLY A 71 18.58 -16.40 9.44
N LEU A 72 17.59 -15.62 9.86
CA LEU A 72 17.77 -14.34 10.56
C LEU A 72 17.69 -14.43 12.08
N SER A 73 17.48 -15.62 12.64
CA SER A 73 17.54 -15.85 14.10
C SER A 73 18.93 -15.71 14.65
N ASP A 74 19.05 -15.38 15.93
CA ASP A 74 20.32 -15.32 16.66
C ASP A 74 21.04 -16.67 16.61
N LYS A 75 22.37 -16.64 16.59
CA LYS A 75 23.25 -17.80 16.43
C LYS A 75 24.12 -18.00 17.68
N PRO A 76 23.52 -18.45 18.82
CA PRO A 76 24.24 -18.64 20.05
C PRO A 76 25.31 -19.73 19.92
N SER A 77 26.32 -19.68 20.81
CA SER A 77 27.41 -20.68 20.81
C SER A 77 26.98 -22.03 21.43
N ARG A 78 25.84 -22.11 22.11
CA ARG A 78 25.33 -23.31 22.79
C ARG A 78 23.79 -23.29 22.81
N GLY A 79 23.18 -24.37 23.30
CA GLY A 79 21.76 -24.47 23.46
C GLY A 79 21.06 -25.01 22.22
N TYR A 80 21.52 -26.13 21.68
CA TYR A 80 20.97 -26.78 20.50
C TYR A 80 20.39 -28.18 20.83
N GLU A 81 20.04 -28.42 22.09
CA GLU A 81 19.37 -29.66 22.49
C GLU A 81 17.89 -29.63 22.07
N MET A 82 17.27 -30.80 21.90
CA MET A 82 15.87 -30.91 21.47
C MET A 82 14.90 -30.19 22.40
N SER A 83 15.14 -30.35 23.72
CA SER A 83 14.33 -29.68 24.76
C SER A 83 14.34 -28.16 24.65
N GLU A 84 15.50 -27.57 24.29
CA GLU A 84 15.64 -26.13 24.10
C GLU A 84 14.90 -25.67 22.85
N LEU A 85 14.99 -26.43 21.75
CA LEU A 85 14.29 -26.09 20.51
C LEU A 85 12.77 -26.21 20.66
N VAL A 86 12.28 -27.21 21.41
CA VAL A 86 10.85 -27.33 21.73
C VAL A 86 10.39 -26.17 22.61
N SER A 87 11.20 -25.78 23.62
CA SER A 87 10.92 -24.62 24.46
C SER A 87 10.90 -23.31 23.67
N ASP A 88 11.84 -23.13 22.73
CA ASP A 88 11.84 -21.98 21.82
C ASP A 88 10.53 -21.87 21.03
N LEU A 89 10.06 -22.99 20.49
CA LEU A 89 8.81 -23.04 19.74
C LEU A 89 7.61 -22.69 20.65
N GLU A 90 7.54 -23.24 21.86
CA GLU A 90 6.47 -22.92 22.83
C GLU A 90 6.42 -21.43 23.18
N ILE A 91 7.58 -20.86 23.52
CA ILE A 91 7.69 -19.44 23.87
C ILE A 91 7.36 -18.57 22.65
N ALA A 92 7.87 -18.91 21.46
CA ALA A 92 7.58 -18.15 20.26
C ALA A 92 6.08 -18.14 19.94
N LEU A 93 5.40 -19.29 19.98
CA LEU A 93 3.97 -19.37 19.73
C LEU A 93 3.13 -18.60 20.77
N THR A 94 3.58 -18.60 22.03
CA THR A 94 2.95 -17.83 23.10
C THR A 94 3.07 -16.33 22.86
N LEU A 95 4.27 -15.85 22.53
CA LEU A 95 4.54 -14.44 22.27
C LEU A 95 3.87 -13.95 20.98
N LEU A 96 3.75 -14.80 19.97
CA LEU A 96 2.97 -14.55 18.76
C LEU A 96 1.45 -14.68 19.00
N LYS A 97 1.02 -14.91 20.24
CA LYS A 97 -0.39 -15.01 20.64
C LYS A 97 -1.18 -16.05 19.82
N VAL A 98 -0.57 -17.21 19.56
CA VAL A 98 -1.25 -18.33 18.91
C VAL A 98 -2.22 -18.97 19.91
N LYS A 99 -3.51 -18.77 19.71
CA LYS A 99 -4.59 -19.29 20.55
C LYS A 99 -5.19 -20.56 19.94
N GLY A 100 -5.66 -21.48 20.80
CA GLY A 100 -6.32 -22.71 20.35
C GLY A 100 -5.39 -23.71 19.67
N LYS A 101 -5.98 -24.61 18.87
CA LYS A 101 -5.25 -25.63 18.11
C LYS A 101 -4.73 -25.06 16.79
N PHE A 102 -3.64 -25.63 16.29
CA PHE A 102 -3.04 -25.24 15.01
C PHE A 102 -2.51 -26.47 14.25
N VAL A 103 -2.32 -26.30 12.94
CA VAL A 103 -1.70 -27.32 12.08
C VAL A 103 -0.18 -27.12 12.14
N LEU A 104 0.54 -28.17 12.52
CA LEU A 104 2.00 -28.14 12.64
C LEU A 104 2.66 -28.85 11.46
N VAL A 105 3.52 -28.16 10.74
CA VAL A 105 4.17 -28.65 9.52
C VAL A 105 5.68 -28.64 9.71
N GLY A 106 6.31 -29.81 9.59
CA GLY A 106 7.77 -29.94 9.74
C GLY A 106 8.43 -30.59 8.54
N HIS A 107 9.51 -29.97 8.03
CA HIS A 107 10.32 -30.50 6.95
C HIS A 107 11.60 -31.13 7.49
N SER A 108 11.90 -32.36 7.08
CA SER A 108 13.15 -33.06 7.42
C SER A 108 13.39 -33.05 8.94
N TYR A 109 14.49 -32.46 9.41
CA TYR A 109 14.76 -32.31 10.84
C TYR A 109 13.68 -31.48 11.58
N GLY A 110 13.07 -30.51 10.92
CA GLY A 110 11.91 -29.78 11.46
C GLY A 110 10.72 -30.69 11.75
N GLY A 111 10.59 -31.81 11.06
CA GLY A 111 9.60 -32.84 11.36
C GLY A 111 9.90 -33.61 12.66
N ALA A 112 11.17 -33.81 13.02
CA ALA A 112 11.52 -34.35 14.35
C ALA A 112 11.13 -33.39 15.46
N LEU A 113 11.43 -32.09 15.32
CA LEU A 113 11.00 -31.06 16.28
C LEU A 113 9.47 -30.99 16.39
N ALA A 114 8.76 -31.04 15.26
CA ALA A 114 7.31 -31.06 15.21
C ALA A 114 6.72 -32.30 15.94
N THR A 115 7.36 -33.46 15.77
CA THR A 115 6.97 -34.68 16.46
C THR A 115 7.12 -34.55 18.00
N GLU A 116 8.28 -34.05 18.47
CA GLU A 116 8.52 -33.80 19.90
C GLU A 116 7.52 -32.82 20.51
N TYR A 117 7.23 -31.75 19.76
CA TYR A 117 6.23 -30.76 20.18
C TYR A 117 4.83 -31.38 20.28
N ALA A 118 4.42 -32.14 19.25
CA ALA A 118 3.10 -32.80 19.23
C ALA A 118 2.90 -33.83 20.31
N LEU A 119 3.97 -34.54 20.68
CA LEU A 119 3.93 -35.49 21.82
C LEU A 119 3.82 -34.78 23.17
N LYS A 120 4.50 -33.63 23.31
CA LYS A 120 4.45 -32.87 24.57
C LYS A 120 3.15 -32.08 24.72
N ASN A 121 2.54 -31.60 23.62
CA ASN A 121 1.38 -30.72 23.60
C ASN A 121 0.29 -31.21 22.62
N PRO A 122 -0.23 -32.45 22.77
CA PRO A 122 -1.18 -33.02 21.80
C PRO A 122 -2.49 -32.23 21.72
N GLU A 123 -2.88 -31.55 22.80
CA GLU A 123 -4.08 -30.71 22.87
C GLU A 123 -3.96 -29.43 22.05
N ARG A 124 -2.72 -28.98 21.71
CA ARG A 124 -2.45 -27.79 20.92
C ARG A 124 -2.34 -28.06 19.42
N VAL A 125 -2.08 -29.31 19.03
CA VAL A 125 -1.90 -29.68 17.61
C VAL A 125 -3.20 -30.25 17.05
N GLU A 126 -3.78 -29.56 16.05
CA GLU A 126 -4.96 -30.03 15.33
C GLU A 126 -4.62 -31.19 14.39
N ARG A 127 -3.55 -31.02 13.61
CA ARG A 127 -3.01 -31.97 12.64
C ARG A 127 -1.50 -31.79 12.54
N LEU A 128 -0.80 -32.89 12.27
CA LEU A 128 0.65 -32.89 12.06
C LEU A 128 0.96 -33.25 10.60
N ILE A 129 1.87 -32.51 9.98
CA ILE A 129 2.31 -32.77 8.60
C ILE A 129 3.83 -32.91 8.59
N LEU A 130 4.31 -34.10 8.23
CA LEU A 130 5.72 -34.45 8.16
C LEU A 130 6.17 -34.54 6.71
N MET A 131 7.07 -33.65 6.29
CA MET A 131 7.58 -33.63 4.91
C MET A 131 9.04 -34.08 4.85
N ALA A 132 9.33 -35.08 4.05
CA ALA A 132 10.68 -35.63 3.89
C ALA A 132 11.41 -35.82 5.22
N THR A 133 10.70 -36.34 6.25
CA THR A 133 11.19 -36.59 7.60
C THR A 133 11.56 -38.07 7.74
N ALA A 134 12.58 -38.38 8.51
CA ALA A 134 13.01 -39.75 8.81
C ALA A 134 13.06 -39.98 10.31
N GLY A 135 13.00 -41.27 10.75
CA GLY A 135 13.10 -41.63 12.16
C GLY A 135 14.54 -41.51 12.71
N GLU A 136 15.53 -41.43 11.85
CA GLU A 136 16.94 -41.23 12.19
C GLU A 136 17.65 -40.37 11.15
N PHE A 137 18.52 -39.47 11.58
CA PHE A 137 19.24 -38.54 10.69
C PHE A 137 20.71 -38.94 10.56
N ARG A 138 20.98 -39.94 9.73
CA ARG A 138 22.34 -40.36 9.42
C ARG A 138 22.86 -39.64 8.18
N LEU A 139 23.65 -38.57 8.39
CA LEU A 139 24.30 -37.86 7.27
C LEU A 139 25.25 -38.76 6.50
N GLN A 140 25.41 -38.52 5.21
CA GLN A 140 26.35 -39.20 4.36
C GLN A 140 27.78 -39.06 4.92
N PRO A 141 28.66 -40.07 4.72
CA PRO A 141 30.01 -40.10 5.32
C PRO A 141 30.84 -38.86 5.04
N MET A 142 30.81 -38.33 3.81
CA MET A 142 31.52 -37.09 3.44
C MET A 142 31.07 -35.88 4.24
N LEU A 143 29.75 -35.71 4.42
CA LEU A 143 29.21 -34.59 5.18
C LEU A 143 29.52 -34.73 6.69
N ARG A 144 29.48 -35.95 7.23
CA ARG A 144 29.95 -36.21 8.60
C ARG A 144 31.42 -35.86 8.80
N LEU A 145 32.27 -36.21 7.81
CA LEU A 145 33.69 -35.87 7.84
C LEU A 145 33.88 -34.35 7.77
N ALA A 146 33.15 -33.67 6.88
CA ALA A 146 33.20 -32.22 6.79
C ALA A 146 32.83 -31.55 8.13
N LEU A 147 31.78 -32.00 8.83
CA LEU A 147 31.38 -31.44 10.14
C LEU A 147 32.41 -31.73 11.27
N ARG A 148 33.35 -32.66 11.09
CA ARG A 148 34.46 -32.86 12.03
C ARG A 148 35.59 -31.86 11.84
N LEU A 149 35.69 -31.22 10.68
CA LEU A 149 36.75 -30.25 10.41
C LEU A 149 36.67 -29.03 11.38
N PRO A 150 37.81 -28.38 11.64
CA PRO A 150 37.87 -27.15 12.41
C PRO A 150 36.96 -26.06 11.80
N ILE A 151 36.32 -25.26 12.62
CA ILE A 151 35.34 -24.24 12.19
C ILE A 151 35.98 -23.21 11.25
N TRP A 152 37.25 -22.85 11.46
CA TRP A 152 37.96 -21.92 10.61
C TRP A 152 38.11 -22.44 9.16
N LEU A 153 38.30 -23.74 8.99
CA LEU A 153 38.38 -24.38 7.67
C LEU A 153 37.00 -24.42 7.01
N LEU A 154 35.94 -24.71 7.76
CA LEU A 154 34.58 -24.67 7.26
C LEU A 154 34.11 -23.25 6.82
N LYS A 155 34.66 -22.21 7.46
CA LYS A 155 34.39 -20.82 7.08
C LYS A 155 34.95 -20.45 5.71
N LEU A 156 36.04 -21.08 5.25
CA LEU A 156 36.61 -20.88 3.92
C LEU A 156 35.64 -21.33 2.80
N PHE A 157 34.84 -22.35 3.07
CA PHE A 157 33.84 -22.84 2.13
C PHE A 157 32.48 -22.06 2.24
N GLY A 158 32.37 -21.17 3.23
CA GLY A 158 31.15 -20.40 3.50
C GLY A 158 30.59 -19.65 2.27
N PRO A 159 31.40 -18.95 1.43
CA PRO A 159 30.88 -18.27 0.24
C PRO A 159 30.19 -19.21 -0.77
N PHE A 160 30.70 -20.47 -0.88
CA PHE A 160 30.12 -21.47 -1.79
C PHE A 160 28.88 -22.15 -1.24
N THR A 161 28.80 -22.33 0.11
CA THR A 161 27.67 -23.02 0.76
C THR A 161 26.51 -22.11 1.12
N ARG A 162 26.71 -20.78 1.19
CA ARG A 162 25.69 -19.79 1.53
C ARG A 162 24.46 -19.80 0.61
N LYS A 163 24.58 -20.31 -0.60
CA LYS A 163 23.45 -20.45 -1.52
C LYS A 163 22.47 -21.57 -1.10
N TRP A 164 22.92 -22.51 -0.26
CA TRP A 164 22.20 -23.74 0.07
C TRP A 164 21.98 -23.95 1.57
N LEU A 165 22.84 -23.36 2.41
CA LEU A 165 22.83 -23.50 3.85
C LEU A 165 22.70 -22.13 4.52
N PHE A 166 21.60 -21.93 5.21
CA PHE A 166 21.24 -20.68 5.89
C PHE A 166 21.59 -20.67 7.37
N ALA A 167 22.48 -21.58 7.80
CA ALA A 167 23.01 -21.67 9.14
C ALA A 167 24.52 -21.51 9.15
N SER A 168 25.08 -21.07 10.30
CA SER A 168 26.53 -20.97 10.44
C SER A 168 27.16 -22.36 10.55
N PRO A 169 28.42 -22.55 10.11
CA PRO A 169 29.14 -23.84 10.31
C PRO A 169 29.18 -24.30 11.77
N HIS A 170 29.24 -23.36 12.71
CA HIS A 170 29.17 -23.63 14.13
C HIS A 170 27.83 -24.23 14.52
N THR A 171 26.73 -23.57 14.10
CA THR A 171 25.37 -24.06 14.35
C THR A 171 25.14 -25.46 13.81
N LEU A 172 25.54 -25.71 12.56
CA LEU A 172 25.35 -27.00 11.92
C LEU A 172 26.09 -28.11 12.70
N LYS A 173 27.33 -27.82 13.14
CA LYS A 173 28.17 -28.77 13.94
C LYS A 173 27.52 -29.06 15.28
N GLN A 174 27.07 -28.05 16.03
CA GLN A 174 26.45 -28.20 17.34
C GLN A 174 25.11 -28.95 17.24
N LEU A 175 24.22 -28.50 16.34
CA LEU A 175 22.93 -29.12 16.14
C LEU A 175 23.03 -30.59 15.74
N TYR A 176 23.97 -30.92 14.85
CA TYR A 176 24.20 -32.30 14.47
C TYR A 176 24.75 -33.15 15.64
N SER A 177 25.77 -32.68 16.34
CA SER A 177 26.43 -33.47 17.39
C SER A 177 25.64 -33.60 18.69
N GLN A 178 24.93 -32.54 19.09
CA GLN A 178 24.19 -32.52 20.36
C GLN A 178 22.77 -33.10 20.24
N ASN A 179 22.17 -33.05 19.06
CA ASN A 179 20.79 -33.35 18.87
C ASN A 179 20.55 -34.37 17.74
N MET A 180 20.71 -33.95 16.49
CA MET A 180 20.26 -34.67 15.30
C MET A 180 20.85 -36.08 15.15
N SER A 181 22.16 -36.27 15.50
CA SER A 181 22.81 -37.61 15.47
C SER A 181 22.36 -38.57 16.56
N ARG A 182 21.71 -38.05 17.59
CA ARG A 182 21.24 -38.85 18.76
C ARG A 182 19.73 -39.08 18.74
N TRP A 183 19.01 -38.33 17.91
CA TRP A 183 17.55 -38.42 17.84
C TRP A 183 17.11 -39.75 17.22
N ASN A 184 16.22 -40.46 17.94
CA ASN A 184 15.55 -41.67 17.48
C ASN A 184 14.03 -41.46 17.56
N GLY A 185 13.36 -41.42 16.44
CA GLY A 185 11.94 -41.10 16.29
C GLY A 185 11.05 -42.33 16.17
N TRP A 186 11.58 -43.55 16.06
CA TRP A 186 10.77 -44.73 15.75
C TRP A 186 9.73 -45.06 16.83
N GLU A 187 10.12 -45.02 18.11
CA GLU A 187 9.19 -45.18 19.22
C GLU A 187 8.28 -43.98 19.41
N LYS A 188 8.77 -42.80 19.09
CA LYS A 188 8.01 -41.55 19.20
C LYS A 188 6.89 -41.47 18.17
N PHE A 189 7.12 -41.93 16.94
CA PHE A 189 6.08 -42.01 15.93
C PHE A 189 4.92 -42.91 16.34
N SER A 190 5.18 -44.06 16.98
CA SER A 190 4.13 -44.95 17.46
C SER A 190 3.28 -44.37 18.61
N ALA A 191 3.82 -43.37 19.32
CA ALA A 191 3.13 -42.70 20.42
C ALA A 191 2.31 -41.48 19.97
N LEU A 192 2.37 -41.07 18.70
CA LEU A 192 1.59 -39.95 18.19
C LEU A 192 0.10 -40.26 18.18
N GLN A 193 -0.69 -39.33 18.75
CA GLN A 193 -2.15 -39.43 18.83
C GLN A 193 -2.87 -38.42 17.90
N VAL A 194 -2.14 -37.48 17.31
CA VAL A 194 -2.69 -36.46 16.44
C VAL A 194 -2.79 -36.97 15.00
N PRO A 195 -3.84 -36.63 14.22
CA PRO A 195 -3.95 -36.98 12.82
C PRO A 195 -2.71 -36.50 12.06
N THR A 196 -2.04 -37.41 11.37
CA THR A 196 -0.73 -37.13 10.76
C THR A 196 -0.75 -37.44 9.25
N LEU A 197 -0.20 -36.50 8.45
CA LEU A 197 0.08 -36.67 7.02
C LEU A 197 1.60 -36.76 6.81
N VAL A 198 2.06 -37.78 6.10
CA VAL A 198 3.47 -37.92 5.67
C VAL A 198 3.57 -37.63 4.18
N ILE A 199 4.35 -36.60 3.81
CA ILE A 199 4.58 -36.22 2.41
C ILE A 199 6.01 -36.58 2.03
N ARG A 200 6.17 -37.27 0.89
CA ARG A 200 7.50 -37.66 0.38
C ARG A 200 7.62 -37.50 -1.13
N GLY A 201 8.86 -37.29 -1.59
CA GLY A 201 9.27 -37.38 -2.99
C GLY A 201 9.97 -38.72 -3.26
N ASN A 202 9.88 -39.24 -4.46
CA ASN A 202 10.44 -40.57 -4.81
C ASN A 202 11.90 -40.52 -5.31
N ARG A 203 12.55 -39.36 -5.36
CA ARG A 203 13.98 -39.16 -5.70
C ARG A 203 14.76 -38.43 -4.59
N ASP A 204 14.35 -38.62 -3.36
CA ASP A 204 15.10 -38.06 -2.24
C ASP A 204 16.48 -38.77 -2.15
N LEU A 205 17.54 -37.98 -2.31
CA LEU A 205 18.93 -38.49 -2.22
C LEU A 205 19.55 -38.37 -0.81
N VAL A 206 18.83 -37.73 0.11
CA VAL A 206 19.27 -37.57 1.51
C VAL A 206 18.96 -38.81 2.31
N PHE A 207 17.79 -39.42 2.06
CA PHE A 207 17.32 -40.64 2.73
C PHE A 207 16.89 -41.71 1.75
N GLU A 208 17.02 -42.98 2.18
CA GLU A 208 16.55 -44.14 1.39
C GLU A 208 15.01 -44.21 1.40
N ARG A 209 14.41 -44.61 0.30
CA ARG A 209 12.95 -44.73 0.14
C ARG A 209 12.30 -45.59 1.24
N ALA A 210 12.90 -46.74 1.57
CA ALA A 210 12.42 -47.66 2.62
C ALA A 210 12.35 -47.01 4.02
N ARG A 211 13.13 -45.92 4.26
CA ARG A 211 13.06 -45.20 5.55
C ARG A 211 11.83 -44.32 5.63
N PHE A 212 11.39 -43.71 4.52
CA PHE A 212 10.16 -42.94 4.48
C PHE A 212 8.93 -43.82 4.66
N GLU A 213 8.88 -44.97 3.92
CA GLU A 213 7.78 -45.93 4.05
C GLU A 213 7.66 -46.44 5.49
N LYS A 214 8.78 -46.61 6.18
CA LYS A 214 8.79 -46.98 7.60
C LYS A 214 8.22 -45.89 8.50
N VAL A 215 8.39 -44.58 8.17
CA VAL A 215 7.80 -43.50 8.98
C VAL A 215 6.28 -43.58 8.94
N THR A 216 5.66 -43.64 7.78
CA THR A 216 4.18 -43.79 7.67
C THR A 216 3.68 -45.01 8.40
N ALA A 217 4.35 -46.16 8.20
CA ALA A 217 3.98 -47.41 8.88
C ALA A 217 4.14 -47.40 10.40
N SER A 218 4.97 -46.50 10.91
CA SER A 218 5.23 -46.38 12.38
C SER A 218 4.25 -45.43 13.08
N ILE A 219 3.46 -44.63 12.35
CA ILE A 219 2.52 -43.68 12.95
C ILE A 219 1.09 -44.23 12.85
N PRO A 220 0.38 -44.44 13.96
CA PRO A 220 -0.97 -44.93 13.93
C PRO A 220 -1.93 -44.05 13.11
N GLY A 221 -2.57 -44.64 12.09
CA GLY A 221 -3.56 -43.93 11.29
C GLY A 221 -3.01 -42.82 10.38
N ALA A 222 -1.70 -42.78 10.14
CA ALA A 222 -1.10 -41.78 9.27
C ALA A 222 -1.55 -41.96 7.81
N GLU A 223 -1.83 -40.82 7.16
CA GLU A 223 -2.01 -40.74 5.71
C GLU A 223 -0.66 -40.51 5.00
N GLU A 224 -0.49 -41.06 3.82
CA GLU A 224 0.71 -40.84 2.99
C GLU A 224 0.37 -40.11 1.68
N ALA A 225 1.21 -39.15 1.29
CA ALA A 225 1.17 -38.51 -0.01
C ALA A 225 2.53 -38.64 -0.72
N ASP A 226 2.61 -39.54 -1.70
CA ASP A 226 3.72 -39.57 -2.66
C ASP A 226 3.46 -38.52 -3.75
N ILE A 227 4.29 -37.47 -3.76
CA ILE A 227 4.13 -36.37 -4.72
C ILE A 227 4.92 -36.58 -6.03
N GLY A 228 5.38 -37.80 -6.28
CA GLY A 228 6.09 -38.18 -7.50
C GLY A 228 7.55 -37.78 -7.53
N VAL A 229 8.05 -37.45 -8.73
CA VAL A 229 9.47 -37.13 -8.95
C VAL A 229 9.83 -35.83 -8.27
N SER A 230 10.43 -35.93 -7.07
CA SER A 230 10.94 -34.80 -6.29
C SER A 230 12.12 -35.25 -5.42
N GLY A 231 13.06 -34.35 -5.17
CA GLY A 231 14.15 -34.53 -4.22
C GLY A 231 13.74 -34.27 -2.78
N HIS A 232 14.69 -33.78 -1.99
CA HIS A 232 14.50 -33.54 -0.55
C HIS A 232 13.69 -32.28 -0.23
N LEU A 233 13.78 -31.23 -1.07
CA LEU A 233 13.08 -29.96 -0.87
C LEU A 233 11.70 -29.98 -1.57
N VAL A 234 10.88 -30.96 -1.17
CA VAL A 234 9.58 -31.25 -1.80
C VAL A 234 8.68 -30.00 -1.89
N MET A 235 8.67 -29.15 -0.87
CA MET A 235 7.87 -27.93 -0.77
C MET A 235 8.28 -26.84 -1.77
N LEU A 236 9.48 -26.91 -2.33
CA LEU A 236 9.97 -26.01 -3.36
C LEU A 236 9.86 -26.65 -4.75
N GLU A 237 10.26 -27.93 -4.88
CA GLU A 237 10.35 -28.60 -6.15
C GLU A 237 8.98 -29.00 -6.72
N ARG A 238 8.02 -29.32 -5.86
CA ARG A 238 6.66 -29.77 -6.23
C ARG A 238 5.59 -29.10 -5.37
N HIS A 239 5.76 -27.75 -5.17
CA HIS A 239 4.91 -26.98 -4.26
C HIS A 239 3.42 -27.17 -4.49
N GLU A 240 2.92 -27.17 -5.75
CA GLU A 240 1.50 -27.38 -6.05
C GLU A 240 0.99 -28.76 -5.62
N ALA A 241 1.80 -29.83 -5.77
CA ALA A 241 1.41 -31.16 -5.35
C ALA A 241 1.37 -31.26 -3.82
N VAL A 242 2.31 -30.62 -3.13
CA VAL A 242 2.34 -30.47 -1.67
C VAL A 242 1.11 -29.74 -1.17
N GLU A 243 0.79 -28.60 -1.77
CA GLU A 243 -0.38 -27.78 -1.42
C GLU A 243 -1.69 -28.57 -1.57
N ARG A 244 -1.87 -29.27 -2.70
CA ARG A 244 -3.04 -30.15 -2.92
C ARG A 244 -3.13 -31.27 -1.90
N ALA A 245 -2.00 -31.89 -1.52
CA ALA A 245 -1.97 -32.95 -0.50
C ALA A 245 -2.41 -32.41 0.88
N ILE A 246 -1.92 -31.20 1.26
CA ILE A 246 -2.33 -30.54 2.49
C ILE A 246 -3.82 -30.19 2.46
N GLU A 247 -4.31 -29.54 1.40
CA GLU A 247 -5.73 -29.15 1.26
C GLU A 247 -6.65 -30.36 1.40
N ARG A 248 -6.33 -31.49 0.74
CA ARG A 248 -7.09 -32.73 0.84
C ARG A 248 -7.09 -33.30 2.27
N PHE A 249 -5.92 -33.37 2.91
CA PHE A 249 -5.82 -33.83 4.30
C PHE A 249 -6.62 -32.92 5.25
N MET A 250 -6.67 -31.63 4.99
CA MET A 250 -7.44 -30.68 5.79
C MET A 250 -8.95 -30.79 5.56
N SER A 251 -9.42 -31.18 4.36
CA SER A 251 -10.85 -31.38 4.05
C SER A 251 -11.40 -32.68 4.63
N GLY A 252 -10.54 -33.62 5.00
CA GLY A 252 -10.93 -34.96 5.47
C GLY A 252 -11.41 -35.90 4.34
N GLU A 253 -11.19 -35.53 3.07
CA GLU A 253 -11.48 -36.39 1.94
C GLU A 253 -10.49 -37.55 1.89
N ARG A 254 -11.01 -38.81 1.96
CA ARG A 254 -10.18 -40.02 1.79
C ARG A 254 -9.57 -40.06 0.39
N GLN A 255 -8.34 -40.55 0.24
CA GLN A 255 -7.67 -40.71 -1.07
C GLN A 255 -8.53 -41.54 -2.02
N PRO A 256 -8.91 -41.03 -3.21
CA PRO A 256 -9.27 -41.89 -4.30
C PRO A 256 -8.03 -42.69 -4.72
N SER A 257 -8.19 -43.98 -5.03
CA SER A 257 -7.09 -44.80 -5.55
C SER A 257 -6.52 -44.10 -6.80
N TRP A 258 -5.21 -44.18 -7.03
CA TRP A 258 -4.51 -43.47 -8.13
C TRP A 258 -5.11 -43.73 -9.54
N ARG A 259 -5.97 -44.71 -9.70
CA ARG A 259 -6.69 -45.05 -10.95
C ARG A 259 -7.88 -44.11 -11.23
N GLU A 260 -8.37 -43.35 -10.25
CA GLU A 260 -9.54 -42.45 -10.40
C GLU A 260 -9.17 -40.95 -10.57
N ALA A 261 -7.88 -40.63 -10.52
CA ALA A 261 -7.39 -39.22 -10.50
C ALA A 261 -7.24 -38.58 -11.90
N SER A 262 -7.77 -39.17 -12.98
CA SER A 262 -7.71 -38.57 -14.32
C SER A 262 -8.92 -37.71 -14.71
N GLY A 263 -9.76 -37.36 -13.79
CA GLY A 263 -10.95 -36.51 -14.02
C GLY A 263 -11.00 -35.31 -13.11
N GLY A 264 -10.81 -34.13 -13.69
CA GLY A 264 -11.26 -32.82 -13.21
C GLY A 264 -10.94 -32.42 -11.76
N ALA A 265 -10.27 -31.30 -11.59
CA ALA A 265 -10.04 -30.71 -10.26
C ALA A 265 -11.35 -30.53 -9.46
N PRO A 266 -11.43 -30.97 -8.17
CA PRO A 266 -12.60 -30.70 -7.36
C PRO A 266 -12.72 -29.20 -7.10
N LYS A 267 -13.84 -28.61 -7.50
CA LYS A 267 -14.21 -27.24 -7.13
C LYS A 267 -14.54 -27.22 -5.64
N SER A 268 -13.73 -26.56 -4.83
CA SER A 268 -14.11 -26.25 -3.45
C SER A 268 -15.31 -25.30 -3.45
N LYS A 269 -16.49 -25.86 -3.31
CA LYS A 269 -17.75 -25.12 -3.20
C LYS A 269 -18.03 -24.84 -1.72
N GLY A 270 -17.80 -23.63 -1.25
CA GLY A 270 -18.24 -23.27 0.10
C GLY A 270 -17.98 -21.81 0.47
N GLY A 271 -16.74 -21.41 0.62
CA GLY A 271 -16.42 -20.06 1.09
C GLY A 271 -16.33 -19.01 -0.02
N ARG A 272 -15.78 -19.38 -1.18
CA ARG A 272 -15.60 -18.45 -2.30
C ARG A 272 -16.91 -18.06 -2.99
N ASP A 273 -17.84 -19.01 -3.14
CA ASP A 273 -19.11 -18.75 -3.83
C ASP A 273 -20.06 -17.89 -2.98
N ALA A 274 -20.03 -18.03 -1.66
CA ALA A 274 -20.79 -17.16 -0.74
C ALA A 274 -20.24 -15.72 -0.76
N LEU A 275 -18.91 -15.55 -0.67
CA LEU A 275 -18.27 -14.23 -0.77
C LEU A 275 -18.53 -13.54 -2.11
N ARG A 276 -18.58 -14.30 -3.21
CA ARG A 276 -18.87 -13.78 -4.55
C ARG A 276 -20.32 -13.33 -4.71
N ALA A 277 -21.26 -14.04 -4.09
CA ALA A 277 -22.66 -13.67 -4.12
C ALA A 277 -22.93 -12.34 -3.39
N GLU A 278 -22.18 -12.04 -2.33
CA GLU A 278 -22.25 -10.78 -1.59
C GLU A 278 -21.40 -9.66 -2.21
N ARG A 279 -20.37 -10.01 -3.02
CA ARG A 279 -19.37 -9.08 -3.57
C ARG A 279 -19.14 -9.36 -5.07
N PRO A 280 -20.06 -8.98 -5.95
CA PRO A 280 -20.00 -9.30 -7.38
C PRO A 280 -18.74 -8.75 -8.06
N TRP A 281 -18.18 -7.66 -7.59
CA TRP A 281 -16.96 -7.06 -8.13
C TRP A 281 -15.71 -7.94 -8.04
N LEU A 282 -15.67 -8.97 -7.18
CA LEU A 282 -14.52 -9.87 -7.05
C LEU A 282 -14.25 -10.67 -8.34
N GLU A 283 -15.25 -10.88 -9.18
CA GLU A 283 -15.08 -11.54 -10.48
C GLU A 283 -14.32 -10.68 -11.49
N ASN A 284 -14.29 -9.36 -11.25
CA ASN A 284 -13.62 -8.40 -12.11
C ASN A 284 -12.14 -8.14 -11.72
N TYR A 285 -11.64 -8.82 -10.69
CA TYR A 285 -10.21 -8.73 -10.39
C TYR A 285 -9.38 -9.44 -11.47
N GLU A 286 -8.23 -8.82 -11.80
CA GLU A 286 -7.25 -9.42 -12.69
C GLU A 286 -6.62 -10.68 -12.09
N SER A 287 -6.15 -11.56 -12.97
CA SER A 287 -5.34 -12.70 -12.55
C SER A 287 -4.12 -12.23 -11.76
N GLY A 288 -3.89 -12.81 -10.59
CA GLY A 288 -2.80 -12.40 -9.68
C GLY A 288 -3.14 -11.29 -8.70
N VAL A 289 -4.32 -10.67 -8.77
CA VAL A 289 -4.82 -9.75 -7.73
C VAL A 289 -5.57 -10.56 -6.67
N PRO A 290 -5.15 -10.55 -5.39
CA PRO A 290 -5.81 -11.28 -4.32
C PRO A 290 -7.12 -10.59 -3.92
N TYR A 291 -8.11 -11.34 -3.43
CA TYR A 291 -9.37 -10.77 -2.91
C TYR A 291 -9.17 -10.00 -1.60
N THR A 292 -8.24 -10.47 -0.79
CA THR A 292 -7.84 -9.85 0.48
C THR A 292 -6.33 -9.76 0.57
N VAL A 293 -5.84 -8.73 1.22
CA VAL A 293 -4.41 -8.53 1.52
C VAL A 293 -4.25 -8.63 3.03
N GLY A 294 -3.43 -9.56 3.49
CA GLY A 294 -3.01 -9.59 4.88
C GLY A 294 -2.23 -8.32 5.20
N ILE A 295 -2.72 -7.50 6.12
CA ILE A 295 -2.03 -6.25 6.48
C ILE A 295 -1.08 -6.52 7.64
N PRO A 296 0.25 -6.42 7.44
CA PRO A 296 1.21 -6.67 8.49
C PRO A 296 1.10 -5.62 9.60
N ASN A 297 1.32 -6.06 10.83
CA ASN A 297 1.28 -5.17 12.00
C ASN A 297 2.62 -4.43 12.16
N ILE A 298 2.96 -3.59 11.21
CA ILE A 298 4.22 -2.86 11.12
C ILE A 298 4.00 -1.35 10.96
N PRO A 299 4.93 -0.51 11.39
CA PRO A 299 4.93 0.91 11.05
C PRO A 299 5.43 1.15 9.61
N VAL A 300 4.98 2.26 9.00
CA VAL A 300 5.20 2.60 7.57
C VAL A 300 6.67 2.56 7.13
N GLN A 301 7.59 2.99 8.00
CA GLN A 301 9.02 2.98 7.67
C GLN A 301 9.60 1.57 7.47
N HIS A 302 8.87 0.52 7.83
CA HIS A 302 9.27 -0.86 7.49
C HIS A 302 9.14 -1.17 5.99
N LEU A 303 8.32 -0.44 5.24
CA LEU A 303 8.32 -0.50 3.77
C LEU A 303 9.71 -0.13 3.24
N LEU A 304 10.28 0.97 3.74
CA LEU A 304 11.65 1.39 3.38
C LEU A 304 12.69 0.38 3.88
N ARG A 305 12.55 -0.14 5.11
CA ARG A 305 13.46 -1.16 5.68
C ARG A 305 13.51 -2.41 4.79
N SER A 306 12.36 -2.90 4.32
CA SER A 306 12.28 -4.03 3.40
C SER A 306 12.96 -3.72 2.07
N ALA A 307 12.66 -2.58 1.45
CA ALA A 307 13.28 -2.17 0.20
C ALA A 307 14.83 -2.06 0.32
N VAL A 308 15.33 -1.47 1.40
CA VAL A 308 16.77 -1.36 1.68
C VAL A 308 17.45 -2.72 1.81
N ARG A 309 16.78 -3.68 2.45
CA ARG A 309 17.31 -5.03 2.63
C ARG A 309 17.37 -5.81 1.33
N ARG A 310 16.33 -5.71 0.51
CA ARG A 310 16.23 -6.46 -0.75
C ARG A 310 16.98 -5.80 -1.90
N PHE A 311 16.96 -4.47 -1.98
CA PHE A 311 17.48 -3.68 -3.10
C PHE A 311 18.45 -2.58 -2.66
N PRO A 312 19.47 -2.84 -1.82
CA PRO A 312 20.29 -1.78 -1.21
C PRO A 312 21.02 -0.88 -2.21
N ASN A 313 21.43 -1.43 -3.34
CA ASN A 313 22.23 -0.72 -4.36
C ASN A 313 21.39 -0.17 -5.52
N GLU A 314 20.09 -0.57 -5.58
CA GLU A 314 19.20 -0.06 -6.62
C GLU A 314 18.84 1.41 -6.38
N PRO A 315 18.52 2.17 -7.45
CA PRO A 315 18.10 3.56 -7.30
C PRO A 315 16.78 3.63 -6.56
N ALA A 316 16.74 4.40 -5.48
CA ALA A 316 15.52 4.80 -4.80
C ALA A 316 14.96 6.11 -5.38
N ILE A 317 15.84 7.06 -5.69
CA ILE A 317 15.45 8.39 -6.17
C ILE A 317 16.32 8.82 -7.35
N PHE A 318 15.65 9.34 -8.40
CA PHE A 318 16.23 10.18 -9.44
C PHE A 318 15.73 11.61 -9.26
N PHE A 319 16.66 12.55 -9.10
CA PHE A 319 16.35 13.97 -8.93
C PHE A 319 17.40 14.85 -9.58
N GLU A 320 17.01 15.74 -10.48
CA GLU A 320 17.88 16.69 -11.19
C GLU A 320 19.19 16.07 -11.71
N GLY A 321 19.07 14.83 -12.25
CA GLY A 321 20.16 14.06 -12.79
C GLY A 321 21.08 13.40 -11.75
N SER A 322 20.81 13.53 -10.48
CA SER A 322 21.44 12.75 -9.40
C SER A 322 20.68 11.45 -9.17
N ARG A 323 21.38 10.44 -8.66
CA ARG A 323 20.84 9.13 -8.29
C ARG A 323 21.16 8.88 -6.82
N ILE A 324 20.15 8.51 -6.03
CA ILE A 324 20.29 8.11 -4.62
C ILE A 324 19.86 6.65 -4.52
N SER A 325 20.74 5.77 -4.01
CA SER A 325 20.40 4.37 -3.77
C SER A 325 19.53 4.19 -2.53
N TYR A 326 18.83 3.05 -2.39
CA TYR A 326 18.08 2.71 -1.18
C TYR A 326 18.95 2.72 0.08
N ARG A 327 20.19 2.24 0.01
CA ARG A 327 21.14 2.30 1.12
C ARG A 327 21.45 3.74 1.51
N SER A 328 21.78 4.59 0.55
CA SER A 328 22.09 6.01 0.81
C SER A 328 20.88 6.74 1.36
N LEU A 329 19.69 6.51 0.80
CA LEU A 329 18.44 7.08 1.31
C LEU A 329 18.23 6.69 2.78
N ASN A 330 18.41 5.42 3.13
CA ASN A 330 18.22 4.95 4.50
C ASN A 330 19.22 5.58 5.49
N HIS A 331 20.49 5.82 5.08
CA HIS A 331 21.47 6.52 5.91
C HIS A 331 21.02 7.95 6.22
N GLU A 332 20.55 8.70 5.22
CA GLU A 332 20.06 10.05 5.42
C GLU A 332 18.76 10.11 6.26
N VAL A 333 17.85 9.15 6.04
CA VAL A 333 16.64 8.97 6.86
C VAL A 333 17.00 8.69 8.33
N ASN A 334 18.01 7.85 8.58
CA ASN A 334 18.45 7.56 9.94
C ASN A 334 19.10 8.78 10.61
N ARG A 335 19.94 9.54 9.87
CA ARG A 335 20.52 10.80 10.37
C ARG A 335 19.44 11.79 10.74
N PHE A 336 18.44 11.96 9.91
CA PHE A 336 17.31 12.85 10.16
C PHE A 336 16.51 12.44 11.41
N ALA A 337 16.21 11.14 11.55
CA ALA A 337 15.53 10.59 12.74
C ALA A 337 16.35 10.82 14.01
N ASN A 338 17.66 10.56 13.99
CA ASN A 338 18.55 10.78 15.11
C ASN A 338 18.71 12.29 15.44
N ALA A 339 18.62 13.15 14.44
CA ALA A 339 18.62 14.61 14.64
C ALA A 339 17.34 15.08 15.36
N LEU A 340 16.17 14.55 14.97
CA LEU A 340 14.90 14.83 15.66
C LEU A 340 14.94 14.35 17.12
N ILE A 341 15.42 13.14 17.36
CA ILE A 341 15.53 12.57 18.72
C ILE A 341 16.45 13.43 19.59
N ALA A 342 17.55 13.94 19.01
CA ALA A 342 18.46 14.85 19.73
C ALA A 342 17.84 16.22 20.08
N LEU A 343 16.77 16.61 19.37
CA LEU A 343 15.92 17.77 19.74
C LEU A 343 14.83 17.41 20.76
N GLY A 344 14.77 16.18 21.26
CA GLY A 344 13.69 15.70 22.13
C GLY A 344 12.38 15.40 21.38
N VAL A 345 12.41 15.29 20.05
CA VAL A 345 11.25 15.01 19.20
C VAL A 345 11.11 13.50 19.03
N GLY A 346 10.02 12.94 19.51
CA GLY A 346 9.73 11.51 19.46
C GLY A 346 8.23 11.22 19.44
N LYS A 347 7.81 10.11 20.06
CA LYS A 347 6.42 9.65 20.10
C LYS A 347 5.50 10.74 20.67
N GLY A 348 4.40 11.04 19.96
CA GLY A 348 3.46 12.10 20.33
C GLY A 348 3.85 13.52 19.85
N ALA A 349 5.06 13.74 19.33
CA ALA A 349 5.45 15.00 18.70
C ALA A 349 4.99 15.07 17.23
N ARG A 350 4.85 16.27 16.67
CA ARG A 350 4.46 16.53 15.27
C ARG A 350 5.54 17.33 14.56
N VAL A 351 5.84 16.90 13.32
CA VAL A 351 6.80 17.56 12.42
C VAL A 351 6.06 17.98 11.16
N VAL A 352 5.99 19.28 10.92
CA VAL A 352 5.40 19.84 9.69
C VAL A 352 6.39 19.73 8.54
N LEU A 353 5.92 19.13 7.44
CA LEU A 353 6.62 19.01 6.18
C LEU A 353 5.99 19.94 5.14
N LEU A 354 6.56 21.13 4.99
CA LEU A 354 6.16 22.14 4.01
C LEU A 354 7.18 22.12 2.86
N LEU A 355 7.12 21.07 2.04
CA LEU A 355 8.10 20.78 0.99
C LEU A 355 7.41 20.31 -0.30
N PRO A 356 7.95 20.64 -1.49
CA PRO A 356 7.56 20.01 -2.75
C PRO A 356 8.19 18.61 -2.89
N ASN A 357 8.02 17.98 -4.07
CA ASN A 357 8.62 16.68 -4.38
C ASN A 357 10.14 16.79 -4.57
N VAL A 358 10.88 16.81 -3.48
CA VAL A 358 12.35 16.81 -3.42
C VAL A 358 12.84 15.65 -2.55
N PRO A 359 14.11 15.20 -2.68
CA PRO A 359 14.61 14.10 -1.87
C PRO A 359 14.46 14.33 -0.35
N GLN A 360 14.58 15.58 0.09
CA GLN A 360 14.40 15.97 1.49
C GLN A 360 12.98 15.68 2.01
N MET A 361 11.95 15.76 1.17
CA MET A 361 10.58 15.36 1.54
C MET A 361 10.53 13.88 1.92
N VAL A 362 11.15 13.02 1.12
CA VAL A 362 11.21 11.56 1.36
C VAL A 362 12.01 11.24 2.62
N ILE A 363 13.18 11.91 2.78
CA ILE A 363 14.05 11.73 3.94
C ILE A 363 13.35 12.20 5.21
N ALA A 364 12.76 13.40 5.20
CA ALA A 364 12.08 13.98 6.37
C ALA A 364 10.84 13.16 6.75
N PHE A 365 10.07 12.68 5.78
CA PHE A 365 8.90 11.84 6.05
C PHE A 365 9.28 10.55 6.79
N TYR A 366 10.13 9.71 6.18
CA TYR A 366 10.51 8.45 6.81
C TYR A 366 11.35 8.66 8.08
N GLY A 367 12.16 9.74 8.16
CA GLY A 367 12.93 10.07 9.33
C GLY A 367 12.05 10.51 10.52
N THR A 368 11.00 11.29 10.25
CA THR A 368 9.97 11.65 11.25
C THR A 368 9.32 10.39 11.81
N LEU A 369 8.89 9.49 10.95
CA LEU A 369 8.26 8.24 11.37
C LEU A 369 9.23 7.32 12.13
N LYS A 370 10.52 7.28 11.75
CA LYS A 370 11.54 6.51 12.50
C LYS A 370 11.84 7.08 13.89
N ALA A 371 11.68 8.39 14.07
CA ALA A 371 11.79 9.03 15.38
C ALA A 371 10.54 8.78 16.27
N GLY A 372 9.49 8.14 15.72
CA GLY A 372 8.21 7.92 16.41
C GLY A 372 7.28 9.12 16.37
N ALA A 373 7.65 10.19 15.67
CA ALA A 373 6.84 11.39 15.55
C ALA A 373 5.83 11.32 14.40
N THR A 374 4.80 12.16 14.46
CA THR A 374 3.76 12.26 13.43
C THR A 374 4.16 13.28 12.37
N ALA A 375 4.11 12.91 11.09
CA ALA A 375 4.31 13.84 10.00
C ALA A 375 3.03 14.64 9.72
N VAL A 376 3.14 15.96 9.61
CA VAL A 376 2.03 16.85 9.27
C VAL A 376 2.29 17.43 7.89
N PHE A 377 1.44 17.11 6.94
CA PHE A 377 1.56 17.65 5.58
C PHE A 377 0.73 18.92 5.42
N VAL A 378 1.42 20.00 5.07
CA VAL A 378 0.82 21.29 4.76
C VAL A 378 1.14 21.65 3.32
N PRO A 379 0.13 21.87 2.46
CA PRO A 379 0.36 22.25 1.07
C PRO A 379 1.02 23.63 0.97
N PRO A 380 2.14 23.79 0.24
CA PRO A 380 2.83 25.07 0.10
C PRO A 380 2.14 26.04 -0.87
N VAL A 381 1.05 25.61 -1.50
CA VAL A 381 0.33 26.32 -2.57
C VAL A 381 -1.02 26.92 -2.13
N ILE A 382 -1.30 26.91 -0.83
CA ILE A 382 -2.48 27.55 -0.22
C ILE A 382 -2.09 28.91 0.38
N GLU A 383 -3.10 29.70 0.75
CA GLU A 383 -2.90 31.01 1.34
C GLU A 383 -2.05 30.97 2.62
N PRO A 384 -1.12 31.92 2.83
CA PRO A 384 -0.22 31.94 4.01
C PRO A 384 -0.95 31.85 5.35
N GLU A 385 -2.09 32.48 5.48
CA GLU A 385 -2.91 32.49 6.71
C GLU A 385 -3.44 31.08 7.02
N GLU A 386 -3.83 30.34 5.98
CA GLU A 386 -4.29 28.95 6.12
C GLU A 386 -3.12 28.03 6.50
N ILE A 387 -1.92 28.23 5.92
CA ILE A 387 -0.70 27.52 6.32
C ILE A 387 -0.43 27.75 7.81
N VAL A 388 -0.42 29.01 8.24
CA VAL A 388 -0.20 29.38 9.67
C VAL A 388 -1.23 28.71 10.57
N ARG A 389 -2.50 28.69 10.16
CA ARG A 389 -3.57 28.04 10.92
C ARG A 389 -3.32 26.54 11.07
N GLN A 390 -3.02 25.84 9.98
CA GLN A 390 -2.77 24.39 9.98
C GLN A 390 -1.56 24.03 10.86
N VAL A 391 -0.47 24.79 10.77
CA VAL A 391 0.70 24.59 11.62
C VAL A 391 0.38 24.81 13.11
N ARG A 392 -0.37 25.86 13.45
CA ARG A 392 -0.80 26.14 14.83
C ARG A 392 -1.71 25.02 15.36
N GLU A 393 -2.72 24.61 14.60
CA GLU A 393 -3.67 23.55 14.99
C GLU A 393 -2.99 22.20 15.19
N SER A 394 -1.93 21.93 14.43
CA SER A 394 -1.16 20.70 14.56
C SER A 394 -0.30 20.66 15.83
N GLU A 395 -0.04 21.81 16.49
CA GLU A 395 0.88 21.92 17.64
C GLU A 395 2.25 21.30 17.33
N ALA A 396 2.79 21.64 16.16
CA ALA A 396 4.04 21.05 15.68
C ALA A 396 5.25 21.52 16.49
N SER A 397 6.17 20.59 16.74
CA SER A 397 7.46 20.86 17.40
C SER A 397 8.55 21.30 16.40
N VAL A 398 8.43 20.89 15.13
CA VAL A 398 9.41 21.19 14.08
C VAL A 398 8.69 21.56 12.79
N LEU A 399 9.21 22.56 12.09
CA LEU A 399 8.86 22.92 10.72
C LEU A 399 10.06 22.63 9.82
N VAL A 400 9.86 21.82 8.77
CA VAL A 400 10.86 21.59 7.73
C VAL A 400 10.36 22.23 6.43
N THR A 401 11.16 23.16 5.87
CA THR A 401 10.75 23.90 4.68
C THR A 401 11.94 24.32 3.81
N LEU A 402 11.67 24.85 2.61
CA LEU A 402 12.71 25.35 1.72
C LEU A 402 13.31 26.68 2.23
N SER A 403 14.62 26.89 2.03
CA SER A 403 15.30 28.14 2.32
C SER A 403 14.71 29.32 1.54
N THR A 404 14.21 29.06 0.31
CA THR A 404 13.52 30.06 -0.50
C THR A 404 12.20 30.55 0.10
N TRP A 405 11.62 29.79 1.07
CA TRP A 405 10.41 30.16 1.80
C TRP A 405 10.70 30.65 3.22
N ALA A 406 11.94 31.12 3.50
CA ALA A 406 12.34 31.62 4.82
C ALA A 406 11.45 32.77 5.33
N GLY A 407 10.96 33.63 4.45
CA GLY A 407 10.00 34.70 4.79
C GLY A 407 8.68 34.13 5.32
N LEU A 408 8.11 33.12 4.65
CA LEU A 408 6.92 32.40 5.10
C LEU A 408 7.19 31.63 6.40
N ALA A 409 8.35 30.96 6.50
CA ALA A 409 8.76 30.27 7.73
C ALA A 409 8.85 31.21 8.95
N LYS A 410 9.31 32.46 8.75
CA LYS A 410 9.31 33.52 9.80
C LYS A 410 7.89 33.84 10.25
N GLN A 411 6.96 34.04 9.31
CA GLN A 411 5.53 34.31 9.62
C GLN A 411 4.91 33.13 10.39
N ILE A 412 5.12 31.89 9.88
CA ILE A 412 4.63 30.68 10.52
C ILE A 412 5.14 30.60 11.96
N ARG A 413 6.46 30.75 12.18
CA ARG A 413 7.05 30.64 13.52
C ARG A 413 6.50 31.67 14.47
N SER A 414 6.40 32.92 14.02
CA SER A 414 5.89 34.02 14.86
C SER A 414 4.43 33.82 15.26
N ALA A 415 3.60 33.30 14.37
CA ALA A 415 2.18 33.18 14.59
C ALA A 415 1.75 31.82 15.20
N SER A 416 2.51 30.73 14.99
CA SER A 416 2.19 29.39 15.51
C SER A 416 2.99 28.99 16.74
N GLY A 417 4.12 29.69 17.02
CA GLY A 417 5.00 29.35 18.14
C GLY A 417 5.85 28.09 17.91
N VAL A 418 5.95 27.56 16.67
CA VAL A 418 6.77 26.37 16.40
C VAL A 418 8.23 26.60 16.80
N PRO A 419 8.81 25.78 17.73
CA PRO A 419 10.10 26.07 18.32
C PRO A 419 11.29 25.90 17.38
N HIS A 420 11.24 24.86 16.52
CA HIS A 420 12.36 24.51 15.66
C HIS A 420 12.01 24.67 14.18
N VAL A 421 12.88 25.31 13.41
CA VAL A 421 12.74 25.46 11.96
C VAL A 421 13.99 24.90 11.28
N VAL A 422 13.79 23.93 10.39
CA VAL A 422 14.86 23.35 9.56
C VAL A 422 14.66 23.85 8.13
N LEU A 423 15.66 24.55 7.61
CA LEU A 423 15.69 25.07 6.25
C LEU A 423 16.53 24.18 5.35
N THR A 424 16.02 23.86 4.16
CA THR A 424 16.74 23.04 3.16
C THR A 424 16.69 23.68 1.78
N ASP A 425 17.71 23.41 0.98
CA ASP A 425 17.76 23.70 -0.45
C ASP A 425 17.73 22.36 -1.23
N PRO A 426 16.98 22.26 -2.34
CA PRO A 426 17.00 21.05 -3.18
C PRO A 426 18.41 20.59 -3.56
N ALA A 427 19.37 21.54 -3.65
CA ALA A 427 20.78 21.25 -3.91
C ALA A 427 21.51 20.49 -2.79
N ASP A 428 21.00 20.49 -1.55
CA ASP A 428 21.65 19.80 -0.42
C ASP A 428 21.82 18.29 -0.64
N THR A 429 21.02 17.68 -1.52
CA THR A 429 21.07 16.26 -1.89
C THR A 429 21.75 16.01 -3.23
N LEU A 430 22.25 17.03 -3.92
CA LEU A 430 22.95 16.89 -5.19
C LEU A 430 24.43 16.48 -4.99
N SER A 431 25.02 15.86 -6.02
CA SER A 431 26.45 15.59 -6.07
C SER A 431 27.28 16.87 -6.01
N LEU A 432 28.51 16.78 -5.45
CA LEU A 432 29.39 17.92 -5.23
C LEU A 432 29.53 18.89 -6.41
N PRO A 433 29.73 18.49 -7.69
CA PRO A 433 29.85 19.42 -8.80
C PRO A 433 28.56 20.22 -9.04
N ARG A 434 27.41 19.58 -8.93
CA ARG A 434 26.09 20.22 -9.12
C ARG A 434 25.71 21.12 -7.98
N LEU A 435 26.12 20.76 -6.77
CA LEU A 435 25.98 21.58 -5.59
C LEU A 435 26.70 22.92 -5.74
N LEU A 436 27.96 22.91 -6.21
CA LEU A 436 28.75 24.13 -6.40
C LEU A 436 28.10 25.06 -7.42
N ILE A 437 27.59 24.51 -8.54
CA ILE A 437 26.85 25.28 -9.56
C ILE A 437 25.55 25.86 -8.99
N SER A 438 24.83 25.11 -8.19
CA SER A 438 23.57 25.56 -7.59
C SER A 438 23.80 26.65 -6.54
N ARG A 439 24.82 26.52 -5.67
CA ARG A 439 25.18 27.52 -4.68
C ARG A 439 25.60 28.84 -5.30
N TRP A 440 26.24 28.81 -6.46
CA TRP A 440 26.62 30.02 -7.19
C TRP A 440 25.39 30.76 -7.75
N ARG A 441 24.29 30.01 -8.03
CA ARG A 441 23.04 30.58 -8.59
C ARG A 441 22.05 31.04 -7.53
N ASN A 442 22.00 30.37 -6.35
CA ASN A 442 21.00 30.63 -5.32
C ASN A 442 21.63 31.22 -4.06
N ARG A 443 21.20 32.43 -3.67
CA ARG A 443 21.50 32.96 -2.34
C ARG A 443 20.64 32.19 -1.32
N SER A 444 21.27 31.53 -0.36
CA SER A 444 20.59 30.96 0.81
C SER A 444 20.04 32.09 1.68
N PHE A 445 18.73 32.06 1.91
CA PHE A 445 18.13 32.98 2.88
C PHE A 445 18.31 32.40 4.28
N GLU A 446 18.87 33.18 5.18
CA GLU A 446 19.03 32.82 6.59
C GLU A 446 17.81 33.33 7.38
N LEU A 447 17.28 32.50 8.26
CA LEU A 447 16.30 32.88 9.26
C LEU A 447 16.97 32.78 10.65
N PRO A 448 17.02 33.84 11.48
CA PRO A 448 17.58 33.75 12.81
C PRO A 448 16.95 32.60 13.61
N ASN A 449 17.78 31.85 14.33
CA ASN A 449 17.38 30.66 15.11
C ASN A 449 16.72 29.55 14.30
N SER A 450 17.06 29.41 13.01
CA SER A 450 16.80 28.21 12.22
C SER A 450 18.08 27.38 12.05
N VAL A 451 17.92 26.12 11.72
CA VAL A 451 19.03 25.19 11.46
C VAL A 451 19.03 24.84 9.99
N GLN A 452 20.18 24.91 9.33
CA GLN A 452 20.32 24.47 7.95
C GLN A 452 20.34 22.93 7.89
N TRP A 453 19.75 22.33 6.84
CA TRP A 453 19.61 20.89 6.65
C TRP A 453 20.92 20.12 6.90
N ARG A 454 22.02 20.60 6.36
CA ARG A 454 23.32 19.95 6.49
C ARG A 454 23.83 19.97 7.93
N ASP A 455 23.64 21.06 8.62
CA ASP A 455 24.06 21.19 10.02
C ASP A 455 23.16 20.34 10.91
N PHE A 456 21.86 20.27 10.57
CA PHE A 456 20.89 19.43 11.26
C PHE A 456 21.28 17.95 11.21
N LEU A 457 21.76 17.47 10.05
CA LEU A 457 22.21 16.10 9.85
C LEU A 457 23.68 15.88 10.23
N GLY A 458 24.47 16.95 10.36
CA GLY A 458 25.90 16.90 10.63
C GLY A 458 26.23 16.15 11.92
N GLY A 459 27.18 15.21 11.86
CA GLY A 459 27.62 14.43 13.02
C GLY A 459 26.58 13.45 13.58
N ARG A 460 25.39 13.33 12.99
CA ARG A 460 24.35 12.38 13.44
C ARG A 460 24.63 10.97 12.97
N SER A 461 24.28 10.00 13.82
CA SER A 461 24.41 8.57 13.49
C SER A 461 23.55 8.20 12.29
N ASP A 462 24.09 7.42 11.36
CA ASP A 462 23.39 6.82 10.24
C ASP A 462 22.80 5.42 10.55
N ARG A 463 22.92 4.98 11.82
CA ARG A 463 22.28 3.76 12.31
C ARG A 463 20.82 4.03 12.65
N SER A 464 19.96 3.06 12.40
CA SER A 464 18.53 3.16 12.75
C SER A 464 18.37 3.37 14.27
N PRO A 465 17.61 4.38 14.70
CA PRO A 465 17.28 4.52 16.11
C PRO A 465 16.37 3.36 16.55
N THR A 466 16.44 3.04 17.85
CA THR A 466 15.57 2.04 18.49
C THR A 466 14.42 2.79 19.18
N VAL A 467 13.28 2.88 18.50
CA VAL A 467 12.04 3.48 19.00
C VAL A 467 10.90 2.50 18.86
N GLU A 468 10.13 2.29 19.92
CA GLU A 468 8.95 1.43 19.90
C GLU A 468 7.78 2.17 19.24
N ILE A 469 7.37 1.69 18.08
CA ILE A 469 6.30 2.26 17.27
C ILE A 469 5.32 1.15 16.91
N GLU A 470 4.05 1.37 17.24
CA GLU A 470 2.98 0.44 16.93
C GLU A 470 2.30 0.82 15.59
N SER A 471 1.73 -0.16 14.91
CA SER A 471 0.99 0.09 13.66
C SER A 471 -0.27 0.95 13.88
N ALA A 472 -0.82 0.95 15.08
CA ALA A 472 -1.96 1.78 15.47
C ALA A 472 -1.59 3.23 15.81
N ASP A 473 -0.29 3.54 16.01
CA ASP A 473 0.16 4.89 16.30
C ASP A 473 -0.19 5.84 15.14
N LEU A 474 -0.43 7.12 15.48
CA LEU A 474 -0.68 8.17 14.50
C LEU A 474 0.60 8.45 13.69
N ALA A 475 0.54 8.20 12.39
CA ALA A 475 1.67 8.40 11.48
C ALA A 475 1.60 9.76 10.78
N VAL A 476 0.40 10.15 10.33
CA VAL A 476 0.21 11.34 9.49
C VAL A 476 -1.03 12.12 9.93
N ILE A 477 -0.90 13.45 9.95
CA ILE A 477 -2.03 14.37 9.88
C ILE A 477 -1.97 15.04 8.51
N GLN A 478 -3.02 14.85 7.70
CA GLN A 478 -3.09 15.39 6.36
C GLN A 478 -4.30 16.28 6.21
N TYR A 479 -4.07 17.56 5.91
CA TYR A 479 -5.16 18.50 5.72
C TYR A 479 -5.84 18.29 4.37
N THR A 480 -7.18 18.20 4.38
CA THR A 480 -7.96 18.03 3.14
C THR A 480 -7.93 19.31 2.32
N GLY A 481 -7.72 19.19 1.00
CA GLY A 481 -7.89 20.29 0.05
C GLY A 481 -9.36 20.56 -0.23
N GLY A 482 -10.17 20.75 0.85
CA GLY A 482 -11.62 20.71 0.75
C GLY A 482 -12.24 21.85 -0.05
N THR A 483 -13.27 21.51 -0.81
CA THR A 483 -14.30 22.43 -1.32
C THR A 483 -15.19 23.00 -0.18
N THR A 484 -14.96 22.57 1.07
CA THR A 484 -15.67 23.02 2.28
C THR A 484 -14.98 24.23 2.90
N ALA A 485 -15.70 25.06 3.62
CA ALA A 485 -15.25 26.35 4.17
C ALA A 485 -13.98 26.30 5.05
N ARG A 486 -13.59 25.13 5.56
CA ARG A 486 -12.39 24.96 6.40
C ARG A 486 -11.78 23.56 6.17
N SER A 487 -10.47 23.52 5.87
CA SER A 487 -9.78 22.23 5.73
C SER A 487 -9.66 21.52 7.08
N LYS A 488 -9.84 20.19 7.08
CA LYS A 488 -9.77 19.34 8.27
C LYS A 488 -8.50 18.49 8.24
N GLY A 489 -7.86 18.30 9.39
CA GLY A 489 -6.71 17.40 9.51
C GLY A 489 -7.17 15.95 9.65
N VAL A 490 -6.95 15.14 8.64
CA VAL A 490 -7.25 13.70 8.64
C VAL A 490 -6.14 12.97 9.38
N MET A 491 -6.49 12.16 10.37
CA MET A 491 -5.57 11.34 11.15
C MET A 491 -5.43 9.95 10.54
N LEU A 492 -4.23 9.62 10.06
CA LEU A 492 -3.89 8.33 9.48
C LEU A 492 -2.86 7.60 10.34
N SER A 493 -3.19 6.37 10.75
CA SER A 493 -2.25 5.50 11.46
C SER A 493 -1.23 4.90 10.50
N HIS A 494 -0.14 4.33 11.07
CA HIS A 494 0.78 3.53 10.26
C HIS A 494 0.05 2.39 9.54
N ARG A 495 -0.89 1.70 10.23
CA ARG A 495 -1.68 0.62 9.64
C ARG A 495 -2.48 1.07 8.42
N ASN A 496 -3.13 2.25 8.48
CA ASN A 496 -3.91 2.76 7.36
C ASN A 496 -3.04 2.97 6.10
N LEU A 497 -1.86 3.59 6.28
CA LEU A 497 -0.94 3.86 5.18
C LEU A 497 -0.31 2.59 4.60
N VAL A 498 0.10 1.64 5.46
CA VAL A 498 0.63 0.34 5.03
C VAL A 498 -0.44 -0.43 4.27
N ALA A 499 -1.67 -0.46 4.78
CA ALA A 499 -2.80 -1.12 4.13
C ALA A 499 -3.01 -0.61 2.71
N ASN A 500 -3.12 0.71 2.54
CA ASN A 500 -3.39 1.28 1.24
C ASN A 500 -2.21 1.15 0.26
N ALA A 501 -0.98 1.23 0.76
CA ALA A 501 0.20 0.95 -0.05
C ALA A 501 0.20 -0.48 -0.59
N LEU A 502 -0.12 -1.48 0.25
CA LEU A 502 -0.15 -2.88 -0.14
C LEU A 502 -1.36 -3.19 -1.05
N GLN A 503 -2.55 -2.66 -0.75
CA GLN A 503 -3.72 -2.77 -1.61
C GLN A 503 -3.43 -2.26 -3.02
N THR A 504 -2.85 -1.06 -3.12
CA THR A 504 -2.51 -0.43 -4.41
C THR A 504 -1.36 -1.16 -5.12
N ARG A 505 -0.36 -1.65 -4.39
CA ARG A 505 0.72 -2.47 -4.94
C ARG A 505 0.17 -3.75 -5.60
N HIS A 506 -0.75 -4.47 -4.92
CA HIS A 506 -1.33 -5.69 -5.45
C HIS A 506 -2.26 -5.44 -6.64
N TRP A 507 -2.70 -4.20 -6.85
CA TRP A 507 -3.43 -3.79 -8.05
C TRP A 507 -2.55 -3.68 -9.29
N LEU A 508 -1.22 -3.83 -9.14
CA LEU A 508 -0.22 -3.85 -10.20
C LEU A 508 0.41 -5.25 -10.30
N PRO A 509 -0.33 -6.30 -10.71
CA PRO A 509 0.12 -7.69 -10.62
C PRO A 509 1.35 -7.99 -11.51
N GLU A 510 1.56 -7.20 -12.56
CA GLU A 510 2.68 -7.32 -13.50
C GLU A 510 3.91 -6.48 -13.09
N ALA A 511 3.84 -5.71 -12.00
CA ALA A 511 4.96 -4.88 -11.56
C ALA A 511 6.15 -5.75 -11.11
N ILE A 512 7.34 -5.36 -11.56
CA ILE A 512 8.60 -6.04 -11.27
C ILE A 512 9.26 -5.37 -10.06
N GLU A 513 9.41 -6.09 -8.97
CA GLU A 513 10.08 -5.60 -7.78
C GLU A 513 11.55 -5.23 -8.07
N GLY A 514 11.98 -4.07 -7.56
CA GLY A 514 13.30 -3.50 -7.85
C GLY A 514 13.51 -3.00 -9.28
N GLY A 515 12.59 -3.30 -10.22
CA GLY A 515 12.72 -2.99 -11.65
C GLY A 515 11.91 -1.79 -12.13
N GLU A 516 10.84 -1.42 -11.42
CA GLU A 516 9.94 -0.34 -11.85
C GLU A 516 10.50 1.05 -11.56
N ARG A 517 10.04 2.03 -12.35
CA ARG A 517 10.39 3.45 -12.22
C ARG A 517 9.13 4.28 -12.24
N PHE A 518 8.83 4.95 -11.15
CA PHE A 518 7.65 5.80 -11.00
C PHE A 518 7.97 7.24 -11.34
N LEU A 519 7.20 7.87 -12.22
CA LEU A 519 7.26 9.31 -12.48
C LEU A 519 6.42 10.04 -11.43
N CYS A 520 7.10 10.60 -10.42
CA CYS A 520 6.50 11.17 -9.22
C CYS A 520 6.31 12.68 -9.35
N VAL A 521 5.26 13.09 -10.06
CA VAL A 521 4.85 14.50 -10.25
C VAL A 521 3.74 14.87 -9.27
N LEU A 522 2.88 13.90 -8.92
CA LEU A 522 1.83 14.12 -7.92
C LEU A 522 2.43 14.57 -6.60
N PRO A 523 1.91 15.64 -5.98
CA PRO A 523 2.46 16.17 -4.73
C PRO A 523 2.44 15.13 -3.60
N ILE A 524 3.59 14.83 -3.00
CA ILE A 524 3.70 13.89 -1.87
C ILE A 524 2.96 14.42 -0.64
N PHE A 525 2.83 15.73 -0.49
CA PHE A 525 2.04 16.35 0.56
C PHE A 525 0.52 16.14 0.41
N HIS A 526 0.06 15.55 -0.68
CA HIS A 526 -1.32 15.10 -0.89
C HIS A 526 -1.40 13.58 -0.73
N SER A 527 -2.51 13.06 -0.18
CA SER A 527 -2.69 11.63 0.09
C SER A 527 -2.48 10.75 -1.16
N TYR A 528 -2.90 11.22 -2.33
CA TYR A 528 -2.72 10.51 -3.59
C TYR A 528 -1.23 10.38 -3.94
N GLY A 529 -0.46 11.46 -3.85
CA GLY A 529 0.99 11.41 -4.06
C GLY A 529 1.72 10.63 -2.96
N LEU A 530 1.32 10.78 -1.69
CA LEU A 530 1.90 10.04 -0.57
C LEU A 530 1.82 8.52 -0.78
N THR A 531 0.71 8.03 -1.27
CA THR A 531 0.55 6.59 -1.52
C THR A 531 1.14 6.18 -2.86
N THR A 532 0.73 6.78 -3.98
CA THR A 532 1.09 6.29 -5.32
C THR A 532 2.46 6.75 -5.82
N ALA A 533 3.00 7.88 -5.31
CA ALA A 533 4.31 8.40 -5.70
C ALA A 533 5.39 8.20 -4.62
N LEU A 534 5.05 7.69 -3.43
CA LEU A 534 6.02 7.43 -2.37
C LEU A 534 5.90 6.01 -1.77
N ASN A 535 4.79 5.67 -1.07
CA ASN A 535 4.73 4.42 -0.32
C ASN A 535 4.64 3.18 -1.22
N VAL A 536 3.91 3.24 -2.34
CA VAL A 536 3.83 2.14 -3.34
C VAL A 536 5.18 1.89 -4.01
N PRO A 537 5.87 2.89 -4.60
CA PRO A 537 7.21 2.70 -5.14
C PRO A 537 8.18 2.09 -4.12
N VAL A 538 8.21 2.62 -2.89
CA VAL A 538 9.09 2.10 -1.85
C VAL A 538 8.74 0.65 -1.49
N SER A 539 7.46 0.29 -1.41
CA SER A 539 7.04 -1.09 -1.13
C SER A 539 7.47 -2.08 -2.21
N LEU A 540 7.64 -1.61 -3.45
CA LEU A 540 8.11 -2.38 -4.60
C LEU A 540 9.64 -2.37 -4.74
N GLY A 541 10.37 -1.60 -3.93
CA GLY A 541 11.79 -1.33 -4.18
C GLY A 541 12.06 -0.59 -5.50
N ALA A 542 11.06 0.12 -6.01
CA ALA A 542 11.08 0.82 -7.28
C ALA A 542 11.76 2.20 -7.17
N ALA A 543 12.24 2.72 -8.30
CA ALA A 543 12.83 4.04 -8.33
C ALA A 543 11.77 5.15 -8.45
N MET A 544 11.90 6.21 -7.66
CA MET A 544 11.09 7.43 -7.70
C MET A 544 11.79 8.49 -8.53
N ILE A 545 11.21 8.93 -9.62
CA ILE A 545 11.68 10.07 -10.43
C ILE A 545 10.93 11.30 -9.94
N LEU A 546 11.53 12.04 -9.01
CA LEU A 546 10.89 13.17 -8.36
C LEU A 546 10.88 14.41 -9.25
N LYS A 547 9.71 15.02 -9.39
CA LYS A 547 9.53 16.30 -10.08
C LYS A 547 8.69 17.24 -9.19
N PRO A 548 9.24 18.42 -8.83
CA PRO A 548 8.54 19.38 -7.97
C PRO A 548 7.29 19.98 -8.62
N GLN A 549 7.26 20.09 -9.96
CA GLN A 549 6.18 20.70 -10.73
C GLN A 549 5.96 19.96 -12.04
N PHE A 550 4.73 20.02 -12.55
CA PHE A 550 4.38 19.54 -13.89
C PHE A 550 4.61 20.63 -14.93
N GLN A 551 5.62 20.44 -15.77
CA GLN A 551 5.84 21.22 -16.98
C GLN A 551 6.03 20.24 -18.14
N VAL A 552 5.14 20.25 -19.13
CA VAL A 552 5.05 19.19 -20.14
C VAL A 552 6.36 18.89 -20.85
N LEU A 553 7.11 19.92 -21.27
CA LEU A 553 8.39 19.73 -21.96
C LEU A 553 9.47 19.14 -21.04
N ASP A 554 9.52 19.59 -19.76
CA ASP A 554 10.47 19.06 -18.77
C ASP A 554 10.13 17.60 -18.42
N ILE A 555 8.86 17.28 -18.30
CA ILE A 555 8.38 15.89 -18.09
C ILE A 555 8.77 15.02 -19.27
N LEU A 556 8.55 15.44 -20.50
CA LEU A 556 8.93 14.68 -21.69
C LEU A 556 10.45 14.46 -21.80
N LYS A 557 11.27 15.48 -21.51
CA LYS A 557 12.73 15.33 -21.41
C LYS A 557 13.14 14.36 -20.31
N THR A 558 12.44 14.39 -19.18
CA THR A 558 12.66 13.47 -18.07
C THR A 558 12.30 12.04 -18.47
N ILE A 559 11.16 11.82 -19.13
CA ILE A 559 10.76 10.51 -19.68
C ILE A 559 11.84 9.96 -20.61
N ARG A 560 12.34 10.76 -21.53
CA ARG A 560 13.42 10.34 -22.46
C ARG A 560 14.67 9.88 -21.73
N ARG A 561 15.05 10.57 -20.66
CA ARG A 561 16.29 10.31 -19.90
C ARG A 561 16.17 9.14 -18.94
N THR A 562 15.03 9.00 -18.26
CA THR A 562 14.86 8.06 -17.12
C THR A 562 13.99 6.86 -17.43
N GLN A 563 13.25 6.88 -18.56
CA GLN A 563 12.39 5.79 -19.03
C GLN A 563 11.46 5.26 -17.92
N PRO A 564 10.55 6.09 -17.35
CA PRO A 564 9.60 5.65 -16.35
C PRO A 564 8.67 4.56 -16.91
N THR A 565 8.27 3.64 -16.05
CA THR A 565 7.36 2.53 -16.39
C THR A 565 5.95 2.74 -15.87
N ILE A 566 5.80 3.49 -14.77
CA ILE A 566 4.52 3.79 -14.12
C ILE A 566 4.39 5.30 -13.92
N PHE A 567 3.23 5.85 -14.30
CA PHE A 567 2.97 7.28 -14.18
C PHE A 567 1.59 7.54 -13.55
N PRO A 568 1.49 7.63 -12.20
CA PRO A 568 0.29 8.14 -11.54
C PRO A 568 0.13 9.64 -11.82
N GLY A 569 -1.08 10.07 -12.18
CA GLY A 569 -1.33 11.45 -12.57
C GLY A 569 -2.79 11.86 -12.44
N VAL A 570 -3.10 13.01 -12.99
CA VAL A 570 -4.46 13.56 -13.10
C VAL A 570 -4.81 13.82 -14.57
N PRO A 571 -6.10 13.89 -14.95
CA PRO A 571 -6.52 14.01 -16.35
C PRO A 571 -5.85 15.17 -17.11
N SER A 572 -5.67 16.32 -16.47
CA SER A 572 -5.03 17.51 -17.07
C SER A 572 -3.56 17.25 -17.49
N MET A 573 -2.82 16.40 -16.74
CA MET A 573 -1.44 16.04 -17.11
C MET A 573 -1.40 15.20 -18.38
N TYR A 574 -2.26 14.20 -18.50
CA TYR A 574 -2.36 13.34 -19.67
C TYR A 574 -2.83 14.12 -20.90
N MET A 575 -3.82 15.01 -20.72
CA MET A 575 -4.30 15.92 -21.77
C MET A 575 -3.18 16.82 -22.29
N ALA A 576 -2.38 17.42 -21.40
CA ALA A 576 -1.26 18.28 -21.79
C ALA A 576 -0.20 17.51 -22.60
N ILE A 577 0.08 16.24 -22.24
CA ILE A 577 1.00 15.36 -22.99
C ILE A 577 0.40 14.98 -24.35
N ASN A 578 -0.89 14.61 -24.42
CA ASN A 578 -1.58 14.27 -25.66
C ASN A 578 -1.54 15.41 -26.69
N ASN A 579 -1.71 16.65 -26.21
CA ASN A 579 -1.73 17.85 -27.04
C ASN A 579 -0.31 18.37 -27.43
N PHE A 580 0.76 17.79 -26.83
CA PHE A 580 2.11 18.23 -27.13
C PHE A 580 2.60 17.64 -28.45
N ARG A 581 2.83 18.52 -29.45
CA ARG A 581 3.34 18.11 -30.77
C ARG A 581 4.70 17.43 -30.65
N GLY A 582 4.80 16.18 -31.11
CA GLY A 582 6.04 15.40 -31.08
C GLY A 582 6.32 14.65 -29.77
N ALA A 583 5.36 14.49 -28.86
CA ALA A 583 5.51 13.72 -27.61
C ALA A 583 6.09 12.31 -27.83
N ARG A 584 5.79 11.68 -28.96
CA ARG A 584 6.33 10.34 -29.34
C ARG A 584 7.85 10.28 -29.43
N ASN A 585 8.52 11.41 -29.68
CA ASN A 585 9.98 11.46 -29.85
C ASN A 585 10.73 11.41 -28.51
N TYR A 586 10.01 11.40 -27.39
CA TYR A 586 10.59 11.40 -26.03
C TYR A 586 10.58 10.03 -25.35
N GLY A 587 10.38 8.94 -26.09
CA GLY A 587 10.43 7.59 -25.53
C GLY A 587 9.26 7.25 -24.59
N ILE A 588 8.12 7.90 -24.76
CA ILE A 588 6.94 7.79 -23.90
C ILE A 588 6.35 6.36 -23.83
N ARG A 589 6.76 5.49 -24.75
CA ARG A 589 6.38 4.07 -24.78
C ARG A 589 6.98 3.24 -23.63
N SER A 590 7.91 3.81 -22.84
CA SER A 590 8.40 3.17 -21.61
C SER A 590 7.30 3.05 -20.56
N ILE A 591 6.30 3.94 -20.61
CA ILE A 591 5.17 3.97 -19.65
C ILE A 591 4.21 2.82 -19.99
N LYS A 592 4.08 1.88 -19.05
CA LYS A 592 3.25 0.67 -19.16
C LYS A 592 1.88 0.85 -18.49
N ALA A 593 1.87 1.51 -17.32
CA ALA A 593 0.68 1.65 -16.50
C ALA A 593 0.55 3.06 -15.91
N CYS A 594 -0.68 3.56 -15.93
CA CYS A 594 -1.06 4.84 -15.34
C CYS A 594 -2.37 4.68 -14.59
N ILE A 595 -2.46 5.33 -13.43
CA ILE A 595 -3.70 5.49 -12.69
C ILE A 595 -4.01 6.98 -12.65
N SER A 596 -5.17 7.37 -13.15
CA SER A 596 -5.69 8.74 -13.09
C SER A 596 -6.63 8.87 -11.91
N GLY A 597 -6.45 9.88 -11.09
CA GLY A 597 -7.29 10.14 -9.91
C GLY A 597 -7.64 11.62 -9.75
N SER A 598 -8.32 11.92 -8.66
CA SER A 598 -8.77 13.27 -8.24
C SER A 598 -9.93 13.85 -9.06
N GLU A 599 -10.06 13.54 -10.33
CA GLU A 599 -11.13 14.00 -11.24
C GLU A 599 -11.55 12.86 -12.17
N PRO A 600 -12.78 12.89 -12.71
CA PRO A 600 -13.21 11.94 -13.74
C PRO A 600 -12.28 11.97 -14.96
N LEU A 601 -11.93 10.80 -15.47
CA LEU A 601 -11.08 10.67 -16.64
C LEU A 601 -11.91 10.70 -17.93
N PRO A 602 -11.79 11.74 -18.81
CA PRO A 602 -12.47 11.73 -20.08
C PRO A 602 -11.98 10.58 -20.98
N VAL A 603 -12.94 9.93 -21.66
CA VAL A 603 -12.65 8.76 -22.51
C VAL A 603 -11.66 9.12 -23.63
N GLU A 604 -11.82 10.27 -24.23
CA GLU A 604 -10.96 10.75 -25.34
C GLU A 604 -9.52 10.96 -24.87
N VAL A 605 -9.32 11.45 -23.63
CA VAL A 605 -8.00 11.62 -23.02
C VAL A 605 -7.35 10.28 -22.78
N GLN A 606 -8.10 9.30 -22.26
CA GLN A 606 -7.66 7.95 -22.00
C GLN A 606 -7.20 7.26 -23.30
N GLU A 607 -8.07 7.23 -24.32
CA GLU A 607 -7.78 6.58 -25.60
C GLU A 607 -6.58 7.21 -26.33
N ALA A 608 -6.52 8.54 -26.34
CA ALA A 608 -5.41 9.27 -26.98
C ALA A 608 -4.08 8.96 -26.29
N PHE A 609 -4.06 8.92 -24.96
CA PHE A 609 -2.85 8.62 -24.18
C PHE A 609 -2.40 7.16 -24.36
N GLU A 610 -3.32 6.20 -24.35
CA GLU A 610 -3.01 4.78 -24.60
C GLU A 610 -2.52 4.55 -26.04
N LYS A 611 -3.11 5.23 -27.01
CA LYS A 611 -2.62 5.22 -28.41
C LYS A 611 -1.20 5.78 -28.53
N LEU A 612 -0.86 6.77 -27.71
CA LEU A 612 0.44 7.43 -27.70
C LEU A 612 1.50 6.54 -27.02
N THR A 613 1.22 6.00 -25.84
CA THR A 613 2.17 5.23 -24.99
C THR A 613 2.23 3.75 -25.34
N LYS A 614 1.13 3.17 -25.78
CA LYS A 614 0.85 1.73 -25.84
C LYS A 614 0.75 1.07 -24.46
N GLY A 615 0.76 1.87 -23.38
CA GLY A 615 0.48 1.45 -22.02
C GLY A 615 -1.00 1.56 -21.68
N ARG A 616 -1.36 1.24 -20.43
CA ARG A 616 -2.72 1.33 -19.91
C ARG A 616 -2.89 2.57 -19.05
N LEU A 617 -4.00 3.28 -19.23
CA LEU A 617 -4.43 4.40 -18.39
C LEU A 617 -5.82 4.08 -17.85
N VAL A 618 -5.95 3.99 -16.53
CA VAL A 618 -7.21 3.64 -15.87
C VAL A 618 -7.61 4.70 -14.84
N GLU A 619 -8.92 4.81 -14.59
CA GLU A 619 -9.44 5.67 -13.55
C GLU A 619 -9.36 4.98 -12.18
N GLY A 620 -8.91 5.71 -11.17
CA GLY A 620 -8.93 5.36 -9.76
C GLY A 620 -9.63 6.43 -8.93
N TYR A 621 -10.21 6.01 -7.82
CA TYR A 621 -10.95 6.88 -6.92
C TYR A 621 -10.50 6.70 -5.48
N GLY A 622 -10.54 7.79 -4.73
CA GLY A 622 -10.22 7.80 -3.32
C GLY A 622 -10.41 9.17 -2.68
N LEU A 623 -10.21 9.18 -1.37
CA LEU A 623 -10.30 10.38 -0.54
C LEU A 623 -9.25 10.31 0.57
N THR A 624 -8.83 11.46 1.08
CA THR A 624 -7.79 11.54 2.12
C THR A 624 -8.14 10.69 3.33
N GLU A 625 -9.43 10.64 3.69
CA GLU A 625 -9.99 9.86 4.78
C GLU A 625 -9.87 8.33 4.60
N ALA A 626 -9.41 7.87 3.43
CA ALA A 626 -9.16 6.46 3.13
C ALA A 626 -7.74 6.16 2.60
N SER A 627 -6.75 7.03 2.81
CA SER A 627 -5.28 6.86 2.65
C SER A 627 -4.66 6.77 1.22
N PRO A 628 -5.21 7.12 0.06
CA PRO A 628 -6.57 7.49 -0.23
C PRO A 628 -7.36 6.47 -1.04
N VAL A 629 -6.71 5.49 -1.73
CA VAL A 629 -7.31 4.70 -2.82
C VAL A 629 -8.30 3.68 -2.29
N THR A 630 -9.53 3.74 -2.76
CA THR A 630 -10.58 2.78 -2.40
C THR A 630 -11.04 1.95 -3.58
N HIS A 631 -11.08 2.55 -4.78
CA HIS A 631 -11.49 1.90 -6.02
C HIS A 631 -10.49 2.18 -7.13
N ALA A 632 -10.36 1.25 -8.05
CA ALA A 632 -9.66 1.45 -9.30
C ALA A 632 -10.20 0.53 -10.38
N ASN A 633 -10.15 0.97 -11.64
CA ASN A 633 -10.38 0.07 -12.76
C ASN A 633 -9.23 -0.94 -12.87
N PRO A 634 -9.51 -2.20 -13.23
CA PRO A 634 -8.50 -3.16 -13.63
C PRO A 634 -7.62 -2.62 -14.77
N LEU A 635 -6.34 -2.97 -14.81
CA LEU A 635 -5.42 -2.53 -15.85
C LEU A 635 -5.54 -3.33 -17.15
N GLY A 636 -6.11 -4.53 -17.09
CA GLY A 636 -6.30 -5.43 -18.22
C GLY A 636 -7.60 -5.23 -18.97
N GLU A 637 -8.19 -6.36 -19.39
CA GLU A 637 -9.39 -6.35 -20.24
C GLU A 637 -10.70 -6.14 -19.47
N LYS A 638 -10.72 -6.42 -18.18
CA LYS A 638 -11.90 -6.30 -17.33
C LYS A 638 -12.24 -4.87 -16.91
N ARG A 639 -11.58 -3.86 -17.48
CA ARG A 639 -11.84 -2.46 -17.19
C ARG A 639 -13.18 -1.99 -17.79
N LYS A 640 -13.86 -1.11 -17.08
CA LYS A 640 -15.10 -0.48 -17.53
C LYS A 640 -14.93 1.04 -17.55
N VAL A 641 -14.77 1.59 -18.76
CA VAL A 641 -14.55 3.03 -18.99
C VAL A 641 -15.75 3.84 -18.49
N GLY A 642 -15.50 5.04 -17.92
CA GLY A 642 -16.53 5.90 -17.34
C GLY A 642 -17.03 5.48 -15.95
N THR A 643 -16.31 4.53 -15.32
CA THR A 643 -16.51 4.14 -13.92
C THR A 643 -15.23 4.36 -13.12
N ILE A 644 -15.34 4.50 -11.80
CA ILE A 644 -14.19 4.51 -10.89
C ILE A 644 -13.61 3.11 -10.65
N GLY A 645 -14.16 2.09 -11.34
CA GLY A 645 -13.74 0.70 -11.20
C GLY A 645 -14.44 -0.01 -10.04
N VAL A 646 -13.71 -0.93 -9.43
CA VAL A 646 -14.18 -1.80 -8.35
C VAL A 646 -13.36 -1.55 -7.08
N PRO A 647 -13.88 -1.92 -5.88
CA PRO A 647 -13.13 -1.78 -4.62
C PRO A 647 -11.78 -2.50 -4.67
N LEU A 648 -10.73 -1.92 -4.07
CA LEU A 648 -9.44 -2.58 -3.90
C LEU A 648 -9.55 -3.79 -2.95
N PRO A 649 -8.60 -4.73 -2.97
CA PRO A 649 -8.54 -5.84 -2.02
C PRO A 649 -8.73 -5.40 -0.57
N SER A 650 -9.45 -6.20 0.23
CA SER A 650 -9.81 -5.89 1.63
C SER A 650 -10.60 -4.58 1.82
N THR A 651 -11.23 -4.05 0.77
CA THR A 651 -12.14 -2.90 0.84
C THR A 651 -13.57 -3.34 0.60
N GLU A 652 -14.47 -2.93 1.46
CA GLU A 652 -15.92 -3.09 1.29
C GLU A 652 -16.52 -1.76 0.86
N ALA A 653 -17.50 -1.81 -0.03
CA ALA A 653 -18.19 -0.63 -0.53
C ALA A 653 -19.67 -0.93 -0.70
N VAL A 654 -20.51 0.01 -0.28
CA VAL A 654 -21.96 -0.05 -0.43
C VAL A 654 -22.51 1.32 -0.81
N ILE A 655 -23.69 1.34 -1.42
CA ILE A 655 -24.43 2.57 -1.70
C ILE A 655 -25.55 2.67 -0.68
N VAL A 656 -25.56 3.77 0.09
CA VAL A 656 -26.58 4.00 1.13
C VAL A 656 -27.55 5.15 0.74
N ASP A 657 -28.76 5.11 1.28
CA ASP A 657 -29.78 6.11 1.01
C ASP A 657 -29.30 7.52 1.42
N LEU A 658 -29.52 8.52 0.57
CA LEU A 658 -29.07 9.89 0.78
C LEU A 658 -29.62 10.55 2.05
N ARG A 659 -30.78 10.12 2.53
CA ARG A 659 -31.45 10.63 3.73
C ARG A 659 -31.31 9.69 4.92
N ARG A 660 -31.43 8.37 4.68
CA ARG A 660 -31.35 7.32 5.71
C ARG A 660 -29.99 6.59 5.55
N ARG A 661 -28.93 7.20 6.03
CA ARG A 661 -27.53 6.78 5.86
C ARG A 661 -27.21 5.35 6.34
N SER A 662 -28.08 4.74 7.14
CA SER A 662 -27.93 3.35 7.62
C SER A 662 -28.62 2.32 6.71
N LYS A 663 -29.34 2.76 5.65
CA LYS A 663 -30.08 1.88 4.77
C LYS A 663 -29.36 1.77 3.43
N GLU A 664 -28.89 0.58 3.11
CA GLU A 664 -28.38 0.28 1.78
C GLU A 664 -29.51 0.36 0.73
N VAL A 665 -29.17 0.89 -0.45
CA VAL A 665 -30.10 0.94 -1.58
C VAL A 665 -29.92 -0.29 -2.49
N LYS A 666 -30.92 -0.60 -3.28
CA LYS A 666 -30.83 -1.69 -4.27
C LYS A 666 -29.79 -1.35 -5.33
N GLN A 667 -29.15 -2.37 -5.85
CA GLN A 667 -28.23 -2.27 -6.98
C GLN A 667 -28.87 -1.49 -8.14
N GLY A 668 -28.10 -0.64 -8.79
CA GLY A 668 -28.58 0.26 -9.82
C GLY A 668 -29.25 1.56 -9.31
N GLN A 669 -29.48 1.71 -8.01
CA GLN A 669 -30.03 2.95 -7.44
C GLN A 669 -28.92 3.93 -7.02
N ILE A 670 -29.21 5.21 -7.09
CA ILE A 670 -28.31 6.30 -6.69
C ILE A 670 -28.41 6.50 -5.17
N GLY A 671 -27.24 6.63 -4.51
CA GLY A 671 -27.12 6.93 -3.10
C GLY A 671 -25.75 7.49 -2.74
N GLU A 672 -25.44 7.57 -1.46
CA GLU A 672 -24.11 7.98 -0.96
C GLU A 672 -23.18 6.76 -0.92
N LEU A 673 -21.98 6.88 -1.46
CA LEU A 673 -20.97 5.84 -1.34
C LEU A 673 -20.44 5.76 0.10
N ALA A 674 -20.51 4.58 0.70
CA ALA A 674 -19.90 4.26 1.97
C ALA A 674 -18.82 3.20 1.76
N VAL A 675 -17.68 3.34 2.42
CA VAL A 675 -16.54 2.42 2.31
C VAL A 675 -16.07 1.96 3.69
N ARG A 676 -15.61 0.72 3.78
CA ARG A 676 -14.99 0.16 4.98
C ARG A 676 -13.73 -0.62 4.59
N GLY A 677 -12.66 -0.47 5.37
CA GLY A 677 -11.42 -1.18 5.11
C GLY A 677 -10.29 -0.72 6.04
N PRO A 678 -9.15 -1.44 6.02
CA PRO A 678 -8.01 -1.16 6.90
C PRO A 678 -7.33 0.18 6.60
N GLN A 679 -7.60 0.78 5.45
CA GLN A 679 -7.07 2.07 5.02
C GLN A 679 -7.88 3.27 5.53
N VAL A 680 -9.05 3.07 6.16
CA VAL A 680 -9.92 4.15 6.64
C VAL A 680 -9.30 4.83 7.85
N MET A 681 -9.39 6.16 7.89
CA MET A 681 -8.80 7.05 8.91
C MET A 681 -9.22 6.73 10.34
N LEU A 682 -8.45 7.25 11.30
CA LEU A 682 -8.83 7.26 12.72
C LEU A 682 -9.91 8.32 13.05
N GLY A 683 -10.00 9.39 12.25
CA GLY A 683 -10.91 10.52 12.42
C GLY A 683 -10.25 11.84 12.06
N TYR A 684 -10.90 12.95 12.37
CA TYR A 684 -10.37 14.29 12.16
C TYR A 684 -9.67 14.81 13.42
N TRP A 685 -8.51 15.42 13.25
CA TRP A 685 -7.70 16.00 14.31
C TRP A 685 -8.47 17.08 15.07
N LYS A 686 -8.64 16.88 16.38
CA LYS A 686 -9.37 17.78 17.29
C LYS A 686 -10.84 18.08 16.88
N ASP A 687 -11.43 17.24 16.01
CA ASP A 687 -12.84 17.41 15.60
C ASP A 687 -13.63 16.09 15.71
N PRO A 688 -13.94 15.65 16.93
CA PRO A 688 -14.72 14.43 17.15
C PRO A 688 -16.16 14.53 16.65
N LYS A 689 -16.72 15.75 16.53
CA LYS A 689 -18.06 15.97 15.99
C LYS A 689 -18.09 15.64 14.49
N ALA A 690 -17.22 16.26 13.71
CA ALA A 690 -17.10 15.98 12.30
C ALA A 690 -16.72 14.50 12.02
N THR A 691 -15.93 13.88 12.91
CA THR A 691 -15.60 12.46 12.82
C THR A 691 -16.87 11.59 12.89
N ARG A 692 -17.71 11.79 13.90
CA ARG A 692 -18.97 11.03 14.07
C ARG A 692 -19.98 11.26 12.95
N GLU A 693 -19.90 12.39 12.24
CA GLU A 693 -20.78 12.69 11.11
C GLU A 693 -20.48 11.81 9.88
N VAL A 694 -19.25 11.33 9.73
CA VAL A 694 -18.78 10.59 8.54
C VAL A 694 -18.32 9.18 8.82
N LEU A 695 -17.89 8.87 10.04
CA LEU A 695 -17.32 7.57 10.44
C LEU A 695 -18.23 6.93 11.50
N SER A 696 -18.82 5.78 11.17
CA SER A 696 -19.64 4.99 12.06
C SER A 696 -18.81 4.16 13.05
N ALA A 697 -19.44 3.67 14.12
CA ALA A 697 -18.76 2.87 15.15
C ALA A 697 -18.27 1.51 14.63
N ASP A 698 -18.88 0.97 13.59
CA ASP A 698 -18.54 -0.28 12.91
C ASP A 698 -17.58 -0.08 11.72
N GLY A 699 -17.00 1.12 11.57
CA GLY A 699 -15.92 1.44 10.64
C GLY A 699 -16.37 1.84 9.23
N TRP A 700 -17.66 2.09 8.97
CA TRP A 700 -18.10 2.63 7.69
C TRP A 700 -17.82 4.13 7.60
N LEU A 701 -17.14 4.51 6.53
CA LEU A 701 -16.86 5.90 6.16
C LEU A 701 -17.84 6.34 5.07
N LEU A 702 -18.64 7.36 5.36
CA LEU A 702 -19.46 8.06 4.38
C LEU A 702 -18.57 9.02 3.59
N THR A 703 -18.45 8.80 2.29
CA THR A 703 -17.49 9.56 1.45
C THR A 703 -17.94 10.98 1.12
N GLY A 704 -19.24 11.27 1.27
CA GLY A 704 -19.84 12.50 0.77
C GLY A 704 -19.97 12.55 -0.75
N ASP A 705 -19.73 11.44 -1.44
CA ASP A 705 -19.92 11.31 -2.88
C ASP A 705 -21.19 10.50 -3.18
N VAL A 706 -21.98 11.02 -4.11
CA VAL A 706 -23.16 10.33 -4.64
C VAL A 706 -22.70 9.40 -5.75
N ALA A 707 -23.09 8.15 -5.65
CA ALA A 707 -22.64 7.11 -6.57
C ALA A 707 -23.74 6.09 -6.88
N GLN A 708 -23.44 5.21 -7.81
CA GLN A 708 -24.24 4.08 -8.25
C GLN A 708 -23.32 2.89 -8.47
N VAL A 709 -23.81 1.68 -8.20
CA VAL A 709 -23.14 0.41 -8.53
C VAL A 709 -23.99 -0.35 -9.53
N ASP A 710 -23.37 -0.87 -10.59
CA ASP A 710 -24.04 -1.67 -11.60
C ASP A 710 -24.11 -3.15 -11.24
N GLU A 711 -24.73 -3.97 -12.11
CA GLU A 711 -24.93 -5.41 -11.89
C GLU A 711 -23.62 -6.20 -11.84
N GLU A 712 -22.57 -5.70 -12.50
CA GLU A 712 -21.24 -6.30 -12.52
C GLU A 712 -20.39 -5.88 -11.32
N GLY A 713 -20.85 -4.93 -10.50
CA GLY A 713 -20.16 -4.41 -9.32
C GLY A 713 -19.19 -3.26 -9.61
N TYR A 714 -19.29 -2.58 -10.77
CA TYR A 714 -18.54 -1.35 -11.04
C TYR A 714 -19.27 -0.15 -10.46
N PHE A 715 -18.49 0.74 -9.84
CA PHE A 715 -18.99 1.95 -9.21
C PHE A 715 -18.80 3.16 -10.14
N ARG A 716 -19.78 4.05 -10.16
CA ARG A 716 -19.73 5.32 -10.90
C ARG A 716 -20.07 6.46 -9.95
N ILE A 717 -19.21 7.49 -9.91
CA ILE A 717 -19.52 8.73 -9.19
C ILE A 717 -20.44 9.59 -10.04
N ILE A 718 -21.52 10.03 -9.44
CA ILE A 718 -22.51 10.93 -10.07
C ILE A 718 -22.18 12.38 -9.71
N SER A 719 -21.97 12.69 -8.42
CA SER A 719 -21.71 14.05 -7.95
C SER A 719 -21.17 14.05 -6.52
N ARG A 720 -20.76 15.22 -6.03
CA ARG A 720 -20.63 15.46 -4.60
C ARG A 720 -22.00 15.67 -3.97
N LYS A 721 -22.23 15.09 -2.80
CA LYS A 721 -23.46 15.31 -2.03
C LYS A 721 -23.64 16.78 -1.65
N ALA A 722 -22.54 17.48 -1.44
CA ALA A 722 -22.53 18.91 -1.12
C ALA A 722 -22.89 19.81 -2.30
N ASP A 723 -22.74 19.31 -3.53
CA ASP A 723 -23.02 20.06 -4.77
C ASP A 723 -24.41 19.74 -5.35
N MET A 724 -25.10 18.70 -4.86
CA MET A 724 -26.46 18.37 -5.26
C MET A 724 -27.48 19.34 -4.66
N TRP A 725 -28.58 19.53 -5.33
CA TRP A 725 -29.73 20.31 -4.81
C TRP A 725 -31.05 19.62 -5.06
N TYR A 726 -32.08 20.07 -4.37
CA TYR A 726 -33.46 19.64 -4.61
C TYR A 726 -34.22 20.78 -5.30
N PRO A 727 -34.57 20.64 -6.59
CA PRO A 727 -35.37 21.65 -7.29
C PRO A 727 -36.70 21.89 -6.58
N SER A 728 -37.14 23.13 -6.52
CA SER A 728 -38.40 23.50 -5.82
C SER A 728 -39.63 22.76 -6.36
N SER A 729 -39.60 22.39 -7.65
CA SER A 729 -40.61 21.59 -8.34
C SER A 729 -40.59 20.11 -8.04
N LEU A 730 -39.41 19.57 -7.55
CA LEU A 730 -39.17 18.14 -7.33
C LEU A 730 -38.54 17.91 -5.96
N LYS A 731 -39.30 18.19 -4.87
CA LYS A 731 -38.78 18.10 -3.48
C LYS A 731 -38.22 16.73 -3.07
N LYS A 732 -38.41 15.68 -3.85
CA LYS A 732 -37.98 14.31 -3.55
C LYS A 732 -36.84 13.80 -4.46
N GLN A 733 -36.61 14.43 -5.61
CA GLN A 733 -35.55 14.02 -6.56
C GLN A 733 -34.38 14.99 -6.51
N PRO A 734 -33.16 14.54 -6.24
CA PRO A 734 -31.97 15.37 -6.30
C PRO A 734 -31.63 15.69 -7.74
N ALA A 735 -31.04 16.86 -7.97
CA ALA A 735 -30.44 17.31 -9.22
C ALA A 735 -28.92 17.44 -9.04
N PHE A 736 -28.16 17.20 -10.09
CA PHE A 736 -26.73 17.16 -10.04
C PHE A 736 -26.08 18.11 -11.06
N PRO A 737 -24.97 18.77 -10.73
CA PRO A 737 -24.23 19.62 -11.67
C PRO A 737 -23.91 18.92 -12.98
N ARG A 738 -23.48 17.65 -12.89
CA ARG A 738 -23.02 16.83 -14.01
C ARG A 738 -24.08 16.66 -15.10
N ASP A 739 -25.36 16.52 -14.72
CA ASP A 739 -26.45 16.37 -15.68
C ASP A 739 -26.52 17.56 -16.64
N ILE A 740 -26.18 18.74 -16.13
CA ILE A 740 -26.15 19.98 -16.93
C ILE A 740 -24.82 20.07 -17.71
N GLU A 741 -23.70 19.80 -17.05
CA GLU A 741 -22.36 19.90 -17.62
C GLU A 741 -22.17 18.98 -18.83
N GLU A 742 -22.66 17.74 -18.78
CA GLU A 742 -22.61 16.79 -19.89
C GLU A 742 -23.31 17.35 -21.15
N VAL A 743 -24.48 17.96 -21.00
CA VAL A 743 -25.18 18.57 -22.13
C VAL A 743 -24.45 19.81 -22.66
N LEU A 744 -23.81 20.57 -21.78
CA LEU A 744 -23.01 21.73 -22.19
C LEU A 744 -21.76 21.33 -22.97
N TYR A 745 -21.13 20.22 -22.64
CA TYR A 745 -19.97 19.69 -23.37
C TYR A 745 -20.32 19.16 -24.77
N GLU A 746 -21.57 18.85 -25.07
CA GLU A 746 -22.00 18.53 -26.44
C GLU A 746 -21.91 19.71 -27.40
N ILE A 747 -21.79 20.95 -26.89
CA ILE A 747 -21.68 22.16 -27.68
C ILE A 747 -20.20 22.35 -28.10
N PRO A 748 -19.84 22.26 -29.40
CA PRO A 748 -18.43 22.24 -29.84
C PRO A 748 -17.60 23.48 -29.42
N GLN A 749 -18.27 24.63 -29.21
CA GLN A 749 -17.62 25.87 -28.81
C GLN A 749 -17.39 25.97 -27.30
N VAL A 750 -17.94 25.06 -26.48
CA VAL A 750 -17.71 24.99 -25.03
C VAL A 750 -16.44 24.18 -24.78
N LYS A 751 -15.45 24.81 -24.17
CA LYS A 751 -14.21 24.14 -23.76
C LYS A 751 -14.36 23.52 -22.39
N GLU A 752 -14.95 24.27 -21.46
CA GLU A 752 -15.19 23.81 -20.10
C GLU A 752 -16.54 24.36 -19.60
N ALA A 753 -17.19 23.57 -18.80
CA ALA A 753 -18.46 23.93 -18.16
C ALA A 753 -18.47 23.55 -16.68
N ALA A 754 -19.09 24.38 -15.85
CA ALA A 754 -19.36 24.09 -14.46
C ALA A 754 -20.79 24.54 -14.12
N ALA A 755 -21.57 23.67 -13.49
CA ALA A 755 -22.91 23.99 -13.04
C ALA A 755 -22.97 24.10 -11.51
N VAL A 756 -23.74 25.07 -11.02
CA VAL A 756 -24.02 25.24 -9.59
C VAL A 756 -25.49 25.61 -9.37
N ALA A 757 -26.02 25.30 -8.22
CA ALA A 757 -27.32 25.79 -7.80
C ALA A 757 -27.16 27.02 -6.90
N ILE A 758 -27.79 28.13 -7.29
CA ILE A 758 -27.87 29.35 -6.48
C ILE A 758 -29.35 29.59 -6.16
N ALA A 759 -29.67 29.66 -4.89
CA ALA A 759 -31.07 29.74 -4.40
C ALA A 759 -31.99 28.64 -5.00
N GLY A 760 -31.44 27.40 -5.12
CA GLY A 760 -32.21 26.25 -5.66
C GLY A 760 -32.42 26.27 -7.19
N ARG A 761 -31.76 27.17 -7.92
CA ARG A 761 -31.88 27.34 -9.38
C ARG A 761 -30.55 27.02 -10.05
N PRO A 762 -30.52 26.32 -11.21
CA PRO A 762 -29.29 25.98 -11.89
C PRO A 762 -28.68 27.18 -12.63
N PHE A 763 -27.39 27.37 -12.48
CA PHE A 763 -26.54 28.33 -13.20
C PHE A 763 -25.45 27.56 -13.92
N ALA A 764 -25.11 27.96 -15.13
CA ALA A 764 -24.01 27.42 -15.92
C ALA A 764 -22.89 28.44 -16.05
N PHE A 765 -21.68 28.02 -15.75
CA PHE A 765 -20.43 28.76 -15.99
C PHE A 765 -19.72 28.09 -17.15
N VAL A 766 -19.24 28.87 -18.13
CA VAL A 766 -18.72 28.37 -19.40
C VAL A 766 -17.42 29.07 -19.75
N ILE A 767 -16.40 28.26 -20.08
CA ILE A 767 -15.21 28.73 -20.78
C ILE A 767 -15.36 28.32 -22.25
N ALA A 768 -15.45 29.31 -23.13
CA ALA A 768 -15.70 29.09 -24.55
C ALA A 768 -14.41 29.15 -25.41
N GLY A 769 -14.53 28.65 -26.66
CA GLY A 769 -13.49 28.74 -27.67
C GLY A 769 -13.43 30.11 -28.36
N LYS A 770 -12.75 30.16 -29.52
CA LYS A 770 -12.52 31.40 -30.27
C LYS A 770 -13.82 32.09 -30.78
N GLU A 771 -14.88 31.30 -30.98
CA GLU A 771 -16.21 31.80 -31.41
C GLU A 771 -17.23 31.35 -30.35
N PRO A 772 -17.41 32.12 -29.27
CA PRO A 772 -18.31 31.71 -28.16
C PRO A 772 -19.78 31.73 -28.63
N PRO A 773 -20.57 30.70 -28.25
CA PRO A 773 -22.01 30.73 -28.45
C PRO A 773 -22.66 31.81 -27.55
N THR A 774 -23.83 32.32 -27.93
CA THR A 774 -24.57 33.23 -27.06
C THR A 774 -25.18 32.47 -25.84
N ALA A 775 -25.36 33.14 -24.72
CA ALA A 775 -26.03 32.56 -23.54
C ALA A 775 -27.41 32.01 -23.90
N LYS A 776 -28.16 32.72 -24.77
CA LYS A 776 -29.47 32.32 -25.29
C LYS A 776 -29.38 31.00 -26.07
N ALA A 777 -28.37 30.87 -26.95
CA ALA A 777 -28.19 29.63 -27.71
C ALA A 777 -27.89 28.43 -26.82
N ILE A 778 -27.08 28.58 -25.76
CA ILE A 778 -26.80 27.54 -24.77
C ILE A 778 -28.07 27.14 -24.01
N ILE A 779 -28.87 28.14 -23.57
CA ILE A 779 -30.13 27.87 -22.85
C ILE A 779 -31.15 27.15 -23.77
N GLU A 780 -31.27 27.59 -25.03
CA GLU A 780 -32.18 26.93 -25.98
C GLU A 780 -31.70 25.50 -26.34
N TYR A 781 -30.40 25.28 -26.45
CA TYR A 781 -29.85 23.95 -26.61
C TYR A 781 -30.17 23.06 -25.39
N SER A 782 -29.96 23.59 -24.19
CA SER A 782 -30.23 22.90 -22.93
C SER A 782 -31.75 22.55 -22.77
N LYS A 783 -32.68 23.41 -23.18
CA LYS A 783 -34.11 23.14 -23.16
C LYS A 783 -34.52 21.92 -23.98
N ARG A 784 -33.77 21.61 -25.05
CA ARG A 784 -34.09 20.47 -25.93
C ARG A 784 -33.57 19.14 -25.38
N ARG A 785 -32.61 19.17 -24.43
CA ARG A 785 -31.90 18.01 -23.92
C ARG A 785 -32.13 17.74 -22.44
N LEU A 786 -32.47 18.78 -21.66
CA LEU A 786 -32.64 18.69 -20.21
C LEU A 786 -34.12 18.84 -19.80
N PRO A 787 -34.51 18.13 -18.72
CA PRO A 787 -35.76 18.41 -18.04
C PRO A 787 -35.84 19.89 -17.60
N PRO A 788 -37.05 20.51 -17.57
CA PRO A 788 -37.20 21.94 -17.28
C PRO A 788 -36.53 22.45 -16.00
N HIS A 789 -36.42 21.60 -14.98
CA HIS A 789 -35.83 21.94 -13.67
C HIS A 789 -34.28 21.93 -13.67
N LEU A 790 -33.64 21.37 -14.71
CA LEU A 790 -32.22 21.34 -14.91
C LEU A 790 -31.72 22.37 -15.93
N VAL A 791 -32.64 23.02 -16.69
CA VAL A 791 -32.24 24.04 -17.66
C VAL A 791 -31.59 25.21 -16.94
N PRO A 792 -30.36 25.61 -17.28
CA PRO A 792 -29.69 26.75 -16.67
C PRO A 792 -30.51 28.02 -16.83
N ARG A 793 -30.75 28.69 -15.71
CA ARG A 793 -31.45 29.98 -15.76
C ARG A 793 -30.57 31.10 -16.29
N PHE A 794 -29.27 31.00 -15.98
CA PHE A 794 -28.26 31.95 -16.43
C PHE A 794 -27.03 31.18 -16.92
N VAL A 795 -26.39 31.73 -17.94
CA VAL A 795 -25.10 31.26 -18.49
C VAL A 795 -24.11 32.40 -18.35
N ILE A 796 -22.98 32.12 -17.67
CA ILE A 796 -21.95 33.09 -17.34
C ILE A 796 -20.65 32.64 -18.00
N PHE A 797 -20.09 33.50 -18.86
CA PHE A 797 -18.81 33.24 -19.51
C PHE A 797 -17.64 33.67 -18.63
N MET A 798 -16.63 32.83 -18.52
CA MET A 798 -15.43 33.06 -17.74
C MET A 798 -14.17 32.76 -18.59
N GLU A 799 -13.07 33.42 -18.28
CA GLU A 799 -11.75 33.12 -18.86
C GLU A 799 -11.13 31.88 -18.22
N GLU A 800 -11.28 31.74 -16.88
CA GLU A 800 -10.81 30.60 -16.11
C GLU A 800 -11.74 30.30 -14.92
N PHE A 801 -11.78 29.06 -14.48
CA PHE A 801 -12.48 28.67 -13.26
C PHE A 801 -11.57 28.77 -12.03
N PRO A 802 -12.10 29.16 -10.86
CA PRO A 802 -11.39 28.99 -9.59
C PRO A 802 -11.16 27.49 -9.33
N ARG A 803 -9.90 27.11 -9.09
CA ARG A 803 -9.53 25.70 -8.93
C ARG A 803 -8.69 25.46 -7.66
N THR A 804 -8.75 24.26 -7.16
CA THR A 804 -7.78 23.79 -6.18
C THR A 804 -6.39 23.56 -6.84
N PHE A 805 -5.34 23.41 -6.04
CA PHE A 805 -3.99 23.13 -6.52
C PHE A 805 -3.84 21.79 -7.30
N ILE A 806 -4.81 20.88 -7.17
CA ILE A 806 -4.91 19.64 -7.97
C ILE A 806 -5.82 19.80 -9.20
N GLY A 807 -6.26 21.03 -9.54
CA GLY A 807 -7.06 21.34 -10.74
C GLY A 807 -8.57 21.35 -10.55
N LYS A 808 -9.10 20.89 -9.42
CA LYS A 808 -10.55 20.73 -9.18
C LYS A 808 -11.29 22.07 -9.10
N VAL A 809 -12.38 22.21 -9.85
CA VAL A 809 -13.23 23.42 -9.85
C VAL A 809 -13.87 23.67 -8.49
N LEU A 810 -13.71 24.88 -7.97
CA LEU A 810 -14.30 25.35 -6.70
C LEU A 810 -15.72 25.88 -6.92
N ARG A 811 -16.70 24.97 -7.07
CA ARG A 811 -18.12 25.33 -7.36
C ARG A 811 -18.72 26.26 -6.32
N ARG A 812 -18.37 26.11 -5.04
CA ARG A 812 -18.86 27.02 -3.99
C ARG A 812 -18.35 28.44 -4.14
N GLU A 813 -17.11 28.61 -4.61
CA GLU A 813 -16.57 29.92 -4.89
C GLU A 813 -17.31 30.58 -6.08
N LEU A 814 -17.63 29.77 -7.10
CA LEU A 814 -18.48 30.23 -8.20
C LEU A 814 -19.86 30.66 -7.69
N ALA A 815 -20.51 29.85 -6.84
CA ALA A 815 -21.80 30.18 -6.24
C ALA A 815 -21.72 31.49 -5.43
N ARG A 816 -20.73 31.58 -4.49
CA ARG A 816 -20.55 32.74 -3.60
C ARG A 816 -20.33 34.06 -4.35
N ARG A 817 -19.54 34.03 -5.41
CA ARG A 817 -19.28 35.25 -6.22
C ARG A 817 -20.54 35.82 -6.83
N TYR A 818 -21.55 35.00 -7.12
CA TYR A 818 -22.76 35.40 -7.81
C TYR A 818 -24.01 35.41 -6.95
N GLU A 819 -24.01 34.86 -5.74
CA GLU A 819 -25.17 34.97 -4.80
C GLU A 819 -25.58 36.39 -4.51
N GLN A 820 -24.65 37.30 -4.31
CA GLN A 820 -24.93 38.73 -4.04
C GLN A 820 -25.55 39.48 -5.24
N HIS A 821 -25.48 38.91 -6.44
CA HIS A 821 -25.98 39.52 -7.66
C HIS A 821 -27.37 39.02 -8.02
N VAL A 822 -27.79 37.85 -7.51
CA VAL A 822 -29.11 37.26 -7.72
C VAL A 822 -30.21 38.08 -7.05
N ASP A 823 -29.93 38.65 -5.86
CA ASP A 823 -30.90 39.48 -5.11
C ASP A 823 -31.07 40.90 -5.68
N ARG A 824 -30.15 41.36 -6.56
CA ARG A 824 -30.18 42.70 -7.16
C ARG A 824 -30.86 42.78 -8.52
N ALA A 825 -31.36 41.66 -9.07
CA ALA A 825 -32.04 41.64 -10.38
C ALA A 825 -33.46 41.08 -10.29
N PRO A 826 -34.44 41.79 -9.71
CA PRO A 826 -35.84 41.46 -9.89
C PRO A 826 -36.28 41.99 -11.26
N GLY A 827 -36.36 41.13 -12.29
CA GLY A 827 -37.06 41.44 -13.53
C GLY A 827 -36.31 41.47 -14.86
N ALA A 828 -35.05 41.22 -14.93
CA ALA A 828 -34.32 41.17 -16.20
C ALA A 828 -34.50 39.82 -16.93
N ALA A 829 -35.72 39.51 -17.36
CA ALA A 829 -35.97 38.61 -18.49
C ALA A 829 -35.90 39.50 -19.77
N GLY A 830 -34.75 39.97 -20.15
CA GLY A 830 -34.55 40.82 -21.30
C GLY A 830 -33.14 40.68 -21.85
N ASP A 831 -33.02 40.58 -23.14
CA ASP A 831 -31.96 40.41 -24.11
C ASP A 831 -30.58 41.08 -23.86
N GLY A 832 -30.06 41.02 -22.65
CA GLY A 832 -28.77 41.58 -22.29
C GLY A 832 -27.91 40.53 -21.59
N GLY A 833 -27.06 39.85 -22.35
CA GLY A 833 -26.02 39.00 -21.78
C GLY A 833 -25.17 39.79 -20.77
N TRP A 834 -24.93 39.20 -19.58
CA TRP A 834 -23.99 39.70 -18.63
C TRP A 834 -22.55 39.47 -19.17
N SER A 835 -22.21 40.16 -20.28
CA SER A 835 -20.97 40.02 -21.00
C SER A 835 -19.83 40.90 -20.51
N ASN A 836 -20.02 41.73 -19.47
CA ASN A 836 -19.03 42.72 -19.04
C ASN A 836 -18.97 42.81 -17.49
N PHE A 837 -18.51 41.76 -16.82
CA PHE A 837 -17.90 41.92 -15.50
C PHE A 837 -16.40 41.60 -15.63
N LYS A 838 -15.61 42.63 -15.92
CA LYS A 838 -14.18 42.63 -15.65
C LYS A 838 -14.00 42.80 -14.13
N ASN A 839 -13.34 41.80 -13.50
CA ASN A 839 -12.73 41.73 -12.16
C ASN A 839 -13.54 42.17 -10.97
#